data_6141fad34b8fc9d37c18ea2d0405ec5c
#
_entry.id   6141fad34b8fc9d37c18ea2d0405ec5c
#
_cell.length_a   1.000
_cell.length_b   1.000
_cell.length_c   1.000
_cell.angle_alpha   90.00
_cell.angle_beta   90.00
_cell.angle_gamma   90.00
#
_symmetry.space_group_name_H-M   'P 1'
#
loop_
_entity.id
_entity.type
_entity.pdbx_description
1 polymer ?
#
loop_
_entity_poly.entity_id
_entity_poly.type
_entity_poly.pdbx_seq_one_letter_code
_entity_poly.pdbx_strand_id
1 'polypeptide(L)'
;IDNNIFINNINHVNIEYIKSCRDNYWGTNAATYGSVGILYKCNFTVAKLSIVGNNTIFGDSDYQIVFNNTKLPVFDLNVNIDEKYASVNQSTITIKNGTASVGISPKANGVAALSVGKGLIKDSNTKNIKINLDGSIDELWVAATGSDNNDGSKDRPLASITKAIELAKSGYTIHIMDGEYSQKVLEINKTLSFVGEGSEVIVRGIGNRVFSCTENGNNLEFINITFVNLISEETKSAALYIEGDGSLKIINCTFRDIGARYGAMNIGTTANAEIKNCTFENVIGTASRSSIIYISGSGEYIFDGLSISNSKLADNVAENSKYAYLRGIFYIDNQNAVVTLNNTVIRGSSGPMQSVIESRSKLNILNTIIVNNTVGMTSTGYGQYLIYGSSANANINIENSVISNNTAENALESEIFQLTNGNTLNVTYSSIVDNKFNKIFNVKSGNAAVTLNYNWWGNNSVSDDKISKWIIMTTPENITAEKGKTIDVGVYFNHYTDTNGKIYDLDINVPITVKFSAVNGTLLNNVAASVNGIASVSYTVNNNDTITVKSGNQTATINIISKVIDAIWVSAEGNDANDGSENSPVATIAKAIELAKNSSTIYIMEGSYSQGQITINKEVSITGLGKVILTNNAFICKADNVEFNNIIFSQNNGSSVLKVYGNNIKIYNCTFSSVNTDLGVLYLSSGSVDIVNTVINNVNSRYLISISK
;
A
#
# COMPACT_ATOMS: atom_id res chain seq x y z
N ILE A 1 0.96 -6.96 -23.48
CA ILE A 1 1.87 -5.79 -23.50
C ILE A 1 1.76 -5.12 -22.15
N ASP A 2 2.74 -5.31 -21.27
CA ASP A 2 2.66 -4.88 -19.88
C ASP A 2 3.93 -4.10 -19.47
N ASN A 3 3.78 -3.13 -18.54
CA ASN A 3 4.86 -2.31 -17.98
C ASN A 3 5.65 -1.44 -18.98
N ASN A 4 4.97 -0.72 -19.85
CA ASN A 4 5.61 0.16 -20.83
C ASN A 4 5.15 1.61 -20.69
N ILE A 5 5.93 2.55 -21.25
CA ILE A 5 5.48 3.94 -21.48
C ILE A 5 5.19 4.14 -22.96
N PHE A 6 4.01 4.66 -23.26
CA PHE A 6 3.60 5.07 -24.61
C PHE A 6 3.37 6.58 -24.60
N ILE A 7 4.25 7.33 -25.25
CA ILE A 7 4.17 8.78 -25.31
C ILE A 7 4.32 9.22 -26.77
N ASN A 8 3.44 10.11 -27.25
CA ASN A 8 3.46 10.71 -28.59
C ASN A 8 3.53 9.71 -29.74
N ASN A 9 2.98 8.53 -29.57
CA ASN A 9 2.90 7.52 -30.64
C ASN A 9 1.56 7.66 -31.36
N ILE A 10 1.54 7.75 -32.68
CA ILE A 10 0.34 8.04 -33.48
C ILE A 10 -0.17 6.80 -34.19
N ASN A 11 0.17 5.67 -34.24
CA ASN A 11 -0.42 4.50 -34.95
C ASN A 11 0.26 3.19 -34.59
N HIS A 12 -0.09 2.56 -33.46
CA HIS A 12 0.94 1.69 -33.07
C HIS A 12 0.61 0.29 -32.64
N VAL A 13 -0.61 0.03 -32.27
CA VAL A 13 -1.03 -1.32 -31.88
C VAL A 13 -2.43 -1.55 -32.45
N ASN A 14 -2.59 -2.56 -33.31
CA ASN A 14 -3.92 -3.02 -33.69
C ASN A 14 -4.48 -3.85 -32.54
N ILE A 15 -5.38 -3.23 -31.77
CA ILE A 15 -5.86 -3.71 -30.46
C ILE A 15 -7.00 -4.73 -30.59
N GLU A 16 -7.54 -4.97 -31.76
CA GLU A 16 -8.67 -5.90 -31.95
C GLU A 16 -8.37 -7.33 -31.41
N TYR A 17 -7.11 -7.69 -31.28
CA TYR A 17 -6.67 -9.05 -30.95
C TYR A 17 -5.83 -9.14 -29.66
N ILE A 18 -5.63 -8.04 -28.93
CA ILE A 18 -4.85 -8.05 -27.67
C ILE A 18 -5.75 -8.47 -26.51
N LYS A 19 -5.43 -9.58 -25.85
CA LYS A 19 -6.17 -10.09 -24.68
C LYS A 19 -5.95 -9.29 -23.41
N SER A 20 -4.77 -8.68 -23.23
CA SER A 20 -4.47 -7.78 -22.11
C SER A 20 -3.36 -6.80 -22.46
N CYS A 21 -3.43 -5.59 -21.91
CA CYS A 21 -2.32 -4.66 -21.81
C CYS A 21 -2.39 -4.01 -20.42
N ARG A 22 -1.59 -4.52 -19.49
CA ARG A 22 -1.64 -4.11 -18.09
C ARG A 22 -0.44 -3.26 -17.73
N ASP A 23 -0.63 -2.40 -16.70
CA ASP A 23 0.44 -1.65 -16.06
C ASP A 23 1.26 -0.77 -17.03
N ASN A 24 0.62 -0.28 -18.10
CA ASN A 24 1.24 0.65 -19.03
C ASN A 24 0.88 2.10 -18.66
N TYR A 25 1.86 2.99 -18.70
CA TYR A 25 1.63 4.41 -18.57
C TYR A 25 1.49 5.08 -19.95
N TRP A 26 0.38 5.79 -20.19
CA TRP A 26 0.01 6.35 -21.47
C TRP A 26 0.23 7.86 -21.55
N GLY A 27 1.14 8.39 -20.75
CA GLY A 27 1.44 9.83 -20.72
C GLY A 27 0.43 10.66 -19.93
N THR A 28 -0.61 10.05 -19.37
CA THR A 28 -1.64 10.70 -18.54
C THR A 28 -2.33 9.68 -17.64
N ASN A 29 -2.73 10.12 -16.44
CA ASN A 29 -3.57 9.32 -15.53
C ASN A 29 -5.05 9.31 -15.93
N ALA A 30 -5.45 10.12 -16.93
CA ALA A 30 -6.80 10.22 -17.46
C ALA A 30 -6.91 9.75 -18.91
N ALA A 31 -6.15 8.70 -19.29
CA ALA A 31 -6.18 8.18 -20.65
C ALA A 31 -7.57 7.61 -20.99
N THR A 32 -8.13 8.06 -22.12
CA THR A 32 -9.44 7.67 -22.63
C THR A 32 -9.32 7.14 -24.06
N TYR A 33 -10.35 6.43 -24.53
CA TYR A 33 -10.43 5.87 -25.87
C TYR A 33 -10.03 6.85 -26.99
N GLY A 34 -10.47 8.10 -26.90
CA GLY A 34 -10.17 9.13 -27.91
C GLY A 34 -8.75 9.71 -27.83
N SER A 35 -8.07 9.53 -26.69
CA SER A 35 -6.74 10.12 -26.45
C SER A 35 -5.58 9.25 -26.90
N VAL A 36 -5.75 7.93 -26.86
CA VAL A 36 -4.68 6.95 -27.11
C VAL A 36 -5.13 5.75 -27.95
N GLY A 37 -6.34 5.75 -28.49
CA GLY A 37 -6.86 4.66 -29.31
C GLY A 37 -7.07 3.34 -28.57
N ILE A 38 -7.29 3.37 -27.25
CA ILE A 38 -7.35 2.19 -26.39
C ILE A 38 -8.78 1.69 -26.28
N LEU A 39 -8.92 0.41 -26.35
CA LEU A 39 -10.16 -0.31 -26.15
C LEU A 39 -10.30 -0.86 -24.72
N TYR A 40 -11.52 -1.16 -24.35
CA TYR A 40 -12.10 -1.54 -23.05
C TYR A 40 -11.36 -2.57 -22.16
N LYS A 41 -10.16 -3.04 -22.51
CA LYS A 41 -9.49 -4.16 -21.82
C LYS A 41 -8.11 -3.81 -21.25
N CYS A 42 -7.71 -2.54 -21.27
CA CYS A 42 -6.39 -2.13 -20.78
C CYS A 42 -6.52 -1.44 -19.43
N ASN A 43 -5.85 -1.95 -18.42
CA ASN A 43 -5.68 -1.26 -17.16
C ASN A 43 -4.56 -0.22 -17.29
N PHE A 44 -4.76 0.97 -16.70
CA PHE A 44 -3.76 2.02 -16.67
C PHE A 44 -2.91 1.89 -15.41
N THR A 45 -1.61 2.14 -15.54
CA THR A 45 -0.82 2.47 -14.37
C THR A 45 -1.12 3.91 -13.97
N VAL A 46 -1.70 4.11 -12.81
CA VAL A 46 -1.82 5.41 -12.18
C VAL A 46 -0.47 5.76 -11.58
N ALA A 47 0.24 6.67 -12.22
CA ALA A 47 1.51 7.17 -11.71
C ALA A 47 1.26 8.49 -10.99
N LYS A 48 1.34 8.49 -9.66
CA LYS A 48 1.22 9.70 -8.86
C LYS A 48 2.57 10.39 -8.78
N LEU A 49 2.64 11.61 -9.32
CA LEU A 49 3.78 12.51 -9.22
C LEU A 49 3.71 13.30 -7.91
N SER A 50 4.78 13.31 -7.15
CA SER A 50 4.90 14.07 -5.88
C SER A 50 6.17 14.90 -5.88
N ILE A 51 6.11 16.10 -5.29
CA ILE A 51 7.25 16.99 -5.04
C ILE A 51 7.53 17.00 -3.55
N VAL A 52 8.67 16.44 -3.14
CA VAL A 52 9.09 16.28 -1.74
C VAL A 52 10.22 17.25 -1.43
N GLY A 53 10.10 18.02 -0.38
CA GLY A 53 11.07 19.02 0.07
C GLY A 53 10.44 20.01 1.03
N ASN A 54 11.22 20.93 1.57
CA ASN A 54 10.79 21.90 2.55
C ASN A 54 9.70 22.84 2.01
N ASN A 55 8.76 23.21 2.87
CA ASN A 55 7.73 24.21 2.52
C ASN A 55 8.24 25.65 2.62
N THR A 56 9.30 25.88 3.39
CA THR A 56 10.00 27.18 3.51
C THR A 56 11.47 26.96 3.25
N ILE A 57 12.12 27.85 2.49
CA ILE A 57 13.56 27.82 2.23
C ILE A 57 14.17 29.21 2.51
N PHE A 58 15.39 29.21 3.00
CA PHE A 58 16.18 30.40 3.39
C PHE A 58 17.39 30.59 2.47
N GLY A 59 17.70 29.59 1.66
CA GLY A 59 18.82 29.54 0.72
C GLY A 59 18.61 28.41 -0.27
N ASP A 60 19.67 28.05 -0.98
CA ASP A 60 19.65 26.95 -1.95
C ASP A 60 19.14 25.66 -1.32
N SER A 61 18.27 24.98 -2.01
CA SER A 61 17.58 23.79 -1.50
C SER A 61 17.29 22.78 -2.60
N ASP A 62 17.43 21.49 -2.28
CA ASP A 62 17.12 20.38 -3.19
C ASP A 62 15.74 19.81 -2.94
N TYR A 63 15.02 19.54 -4.02
CA TYR A 63 13.71 18.89 -3.99
C TYR A 63 13.76 17.55 -4.71
N GLN A 64 13.13 16.55 -4.13
CA GLN A 64 12.96 15.24 -4.75
C GLN A 64 11.65 15.19 -5.52
N ILE A 65 11.72 14.76 -6.75
CA ILE A 65 10.56 14.47 -7.59
C ILE A 65 10.36 12.95 -7.58
N VAL A 66 9.22 12.51 -7.10
CA VAL A 66 8.96 11.08 -6.85
C VAL A 66 7.73 10.64 -7.60
N PHE A 67 7.88 9.57 -8.40
CA PHE A 67 6.78 8.79 -8.92
C PHE A 67 6.56 7.55 -8.04
N ASN A 68 5.32 7.25 -7.74
CA ASN A 68 4.95 6.06 -6.95
C ASN A 68 5.16 4.71 -7.69
N ASN A 69 5.58 4.75 -8.95
CA ASN A 69 5.88 3.56 -9.74
C ASN A 69 7.34 3.56 -10.19
N THR A 70 8.17 2.70 -9.59
CA THR A 70 9.60 2.55 -9.90
C THR A 70 9.89 1.68 -11.12
N LYS A 71 8.86 1.03 -11.69
CA LYS A 71 8.98 0.16 -12.88
C LYS A 71 8.89 0.93 -14.20
N LEU A 72 8.59 2.24 -14.15
CA LEU A 72 8.57 3.06 -15.34
C LEU A 72 9.99 3.22 -15.91
N PRO A 73 10.16 3.20 -17.25
CA PRO A 73 11.43 3.45 -17.88
C PRO A 73 11.94 4.88 -17.60
N VAL A 74 13.18 5.16 -17.96
CA VAL A 74 13.80 6.49 -17.84
C VAL A 74 13.12 7.46 -18.81
N PHE A 75 12.70 8.64 -18.33
CA PHE A 75 12.07 9.69 -19.15
C PHE A 75 12.29 11.07 -18.54
N ASP A 76 12.11 12.12 -19.36
CA ASP A 76 12.34 13.49 -18.95
C ASP A 76 11.04 14.22 -18.61
N LEU A 77 11.11 15.14 -17.62
CA LEU A 77 10.06 16.03 -17.20
C LEU A 77 10.53 17.48 -17.22
N ASN A 78 9.64 18.38 -17.62
CA ASN A 78 9.90 19.82 -17.49
C ASN A 78 9.68 20.26 -16.03
N VAL A 79 10.53 21.18 -15.59
CA VAL A 79 10.47 21.84 -14.28
C VAL A 79 10.36 23.34 -14.52
N ASN A 80 9.39 23.96 -13.88
CA ASN A 80 9.19 25.41 -13.90
C ASN A 80 9.02 25.93 -12.48
N ILE A 81 9.53 27.12 -12.22
CA ILE A 81 9.30 27.83 -10.96
C ILE A 81 8.93 29.28 -11.28
N ASP A 82 8.28 29.95 -10.33
CA ASP A 82 8.05 31.40 -10.44
C ASP A 82 9.40 32.15 -10.36
N GLU A 83 9.90 32.56 -11.52
CA GLU A 83 11.22 33.18 -11.66
C GLU A 83 11.37 34.51 -10.93
N LYS A 84 10.26 35.15 -10.53
CA LYS A 84 10.26 36.32 -9.68
C LYS A 84 10.88 36.08 -8.31
N TYR A 85 10.66 34.87 -7.77
CA TYR A 85 11.06 34.51 -6.42
C TYR A 85 12.21 33.52 -6.33
N ALA A 86 12.38 32.64 -7.35
CA ALA A 86 13.44 31.65 -7.36
C ALA A 86 13.85 31.25 -8.79
N SER A 87 14.94 30.48 -8.89
CA SER A 87 15.34 29.78 -10.12
C SER A 87 15.57 28.30 -9.84
N VAL A 88 15.43 27.46 -10.85
CA VAL A 88 15.82 26.05 -10.82
C VAL A 88 17.19 25.86 -11.50
N ASN A 89 17.97 24.91 -11.00
CA ASN A 89 19.28 24.60 -11.59
C ASN A 89 19.17 23.90 -12.96
N GLN A 90 18.00 23.34 -13.29
CA GLN A 90 17.70 22.70 -14.57
C GLN A 90 16.21 22.77 -14.89
N SER A 91 15.87 23.10 -16.13
CA SER A 91 14.47 23.18 -16.60
C SER A 91 13.89 21.83 -17.07
N THR A 92 14.75 20.81 -17.16
CA THR A 92 14.35 19.43 -17.49
C THR A 92 15.11 18.49 -16.59
N ILE A 93 14.40 17.53 -15.99
CA ILE A 93 14.96 16.49 -15.13
C ILE A 93 14.67 15.11 -15.71
N THR A 94 15.60 14.19 -15.54
CA THR A 94 15.44 12.80 -15.97
C THR A 94 15.03 11.92 -14.79
N ILE A 95 13.84 11.34 -14.87
CA ILE A 95 13.34 10.37 -13.89
C ILE A 95 14.01 9.03 -14.14
N LYS A 96 14.69 8.49 -13.12
CA LYS A 96 15.31 7.16 -13.12
C LYS A 96 14.89 6.42 -11.86
N ASN A 97 14.40 5.19 -12.02
CA ASN A 97 13.85 4.39 -10.90
C ASN A 97 12.76 5.13 -10.11
N GLY A 98 11.94 5.91 -10.81
CA GLY A 98 10.85 6.66 -10.20
C GLY A 98 11.25 7.95 -9.47
N THR A 99 12.52 8.39 -9.51
CA THR A 99 12.98 9.59 -8.79
C THR A 99 13.88 10.50 -9.64
N ALA A 100 13.89 11.79 -9.31
CA ALA A 100 14.88 12.77 -9.75
C ALA A 100 15.03 13.87 -8.70
N SER A 101 16.07 14.70 -8.80
CA SER A 101 16.30 15.88 -7.96
C SER A 101 16.27 17.16 -8.78
N VAL A 102 15.85 18.25 -8.16
CA VAL A 102 15.95 19.59 -8.71
C VAL A 102 16.41 20.56 -7.62
N GLY A 103 17.46 21.31 -7.90
CA GLY A 103 17.96 22.39 -7.02
C GLY A 103 17.19 23.68 -7.27
N ILE A 104 16.85 24.37 -6.21
CA ILE A 104 16.16 25.67 -6.22
C ILE A 104 17.07 26.70 -5.56
N SER A 105 17.34 27.80 -6.27
CA SER A 105 18.06 28.95 -5.75
C SER A 105 17.12 30.14 -5.60
N PRO A 106 16.88 30.62 -4.37
CA PRO A 106 15.97 31.72 -4.10
C PRO A 106 16.55 33.08 -4.57
N LYS A 107 15.68 33.99 -5.03
CA LYS A 107 16.02 35.32 -5.53
C LYS A 107 15.39 36.44 -4.72
N ALA A 108 14.19 36.22 -4.19
CA ALA A 108 13.45 37.24 -3.44
C ALA A 108 12.46 36.58 -2.46
N ASN A 109 12.13 37.27 -1.38
CA ASN A 109 11.09 36.85 -0.44
C ASN A 109 9.73 36.74 -1.13
N GLY A 110 8.98 35.70 -0.82
CA GLY A 110 7.65 35.47 -1.35
C GLY A 110 7.27 34.01 -1.39
N VAL A 111 6.29 33.69 -2.22
CA VAL A 111 5.87 32.30 -2.45
C VAL A 111 6.11 31.94 -3.91
N ALA A 112 7.00 31.01 -4.16
CA ALA A 112 7.28 30.48 -5.49
C ALA A 112 6.50 29.19 -5.74
N ALA A 113 5.83 29.08 -6.87
CA ALA A 113 5.17 27.84 -7.29
C ALA A 113 6.14 26.99 -8.11
N LEU A 114 6.66 25.90 -7.52
CA LEU A 114 7.43 24.89 -8.23
C LEU A 114 6.47 23.92 -8.92
N SER A 115 6.51 23.85 -10.24
CA SER A 115 5.68 22.97 -11.05
C SER A 115 6.53 21.95 -11.80
N VAL A 116 6.15 20.68 -11.73
CA VAL A 116 6.79 19.58 -12.45
C VAL A 116 5.74 18.84 -13.27
N GLY A 117 6.08 18.49 -14.49
CA GLY A 117 5.16 17.92 -15.46
C GLY A 117 5.11 18.80 -16.71
N LYS A 118 4.11 18.59 -17.58
CA LYS A 118 4.07 19.12 -18.94
C LYS A 118 5.31 18.71 -19.74
N GLY A 119 5.21 18.44 -20.95
CA GLY A 119 6.24 17.87 -21.80
C GLY A 119 5.79 16.53 -22.30
N LEU A 120 6.49 15.45 -21.99
CA LEU A 120 6.11 14.11 -22.44
C LEU A 120 4.88 13.53 -21.72
N ILE A 121 4.56 14.00 -20.52
CA ILE A 121 3.37 13.57 -19.76
C ILE A 121 2.39 14.73 -19.57
N LYS A 122 1.10 14.44 -19.55
CA LYS A 122 0.04 15.44 -19.32
C LYS A 122 -0.18 15.75 -17.84
N ASP A 123 0.20 14.83 -16.97
CA ASP A 123 0.09 15.03 -15.53
C ASP A 123 1.15 16.02 -15.03
N SER A 124 0.77 16.85 -14.08
CA SER A 124 1.67 17.80 -13.45
C SER A 124 1.37 17.91 -11.97
N ASN A 125 2.35 18.31 -11.19
CA ASN A 125 2.19 18.63 -9.78
C ASN A 125 2.81 20.00 -9.50
N THR A 126 2.25 20.74 -8.56
CA THR A 126 2.72 22.05 -8.14
C THR A 126 2.85 22.11 -6.64
N LYS A 127 3.99 22.58 -6.13
CA LYS A 127 4.26 22.83 -4.73
C LYS A 127 4.57 24.31 -4.51
N ASN A 128 3.83 24.95 -3.63
CA ASN A 128 4.13 26.30 -3.19
C ASN A 128 5.24 26.27 -2.13
N ILE A 129 6.27 27.08 -2.33
CA ILE A 129 7.46 27.18 -1.48
C ILE A 129 7.56 28.61 -0.97
N LYS A 130 7.54 28.78 0.35
CA LYS A 130 7.79 30.08 0.99
C LYS A 130 9.29 30.36 0.96
N ILE A 131 9.69 31.52 0.50
CA ILE A 131 11.08 31.99 0.45
C ILE A 131 11.24 33.14 1.42
N ASN A 132 12.21 33.02 2.33
CA ASN A 132 12.50 34.03 3.33
C ASN A 132 14.02 34.27 3.41
N LEU A 133 14.50 35.24 2.62
CA LEU A 133 15.93 35.60 2.55
C LEU A 133 16.37 36.60 3.63
N ASP A 134 15.45 37.25 4.34
CA ASP A 134 15.76 38.32 5.27
C ASP A 134 16.24 37.79 6.63
N GLY A 135 16.29 36.46 6.79
CA GLY A 135 16.85 35.83 7.99
C GLY A 135 16.15 36.23 9.31
N SER A 136 14.94 36.79 9.25
CA SER A 136 14.11 36.93 10.45
C SER A 136 13.71 35.51 10.86
N ILE A 137 14.47 34.99 11.81
CA ILE A 137 14.32 33.63 12.33
C ILE A 137 13.06 33.64 13.18
N ASP A 138 11.93 33.24 12.61
CA ASP A 138 10.72 32.93 13.38
C ASP A 138 10.87 31.55 14.01
N GLU A 139 12.06 31.29 14.60
CA GLU A 139 12.44 30.01 15.21
C GLU A 139 13.26 30.21 16.48
N LEU A 140 13.14 29.25 17.40
CA LEU A 140 13.96 29.15 18.61
C LEU A 140 14.44 27.70 18.75
N TRP A 141 15.66 27.54 19.26
CA TRP A 141 16.28 26.26 19.48
C TRP A 141 16.40 25.92 20.94
N VAL A 142 16.08 24.69 21.31
CA VAL A 142 16.17 24.13 22.65
C VAL A 142 17.08 22.92 22.63
N ALA A 143 18.05 22.85 23.52
CA ALA A 143 18.92 21.72 23.73
C ALA A 143 19.07 21.38 25.21
N ALA A 144 19.13 20.11 25.59
CA ALA A 144 19.31 19.68 26.97
C ALA A 144 20.62 20.22 27.59
N THR A 145 21.61 20.53 26.74
CA THR A 145 22.88 21.16 27.12
C THR A 145 22.89 22.69 26.97
N GLY A 146 21.75 23.30 26.63
CA GLY A 146 21.59 24.74 26.42
C GLY A 146 21.55 25.52 27.70
N SER A 147 21.20 26.81 27.60
CA SER A 147 21.02 27.70 28.73
C SER A 147 19.88 28.68 28.48
N ASP A 148 18.98 28.85 29.44
CA ASP A 148 17.86 29.81 29.34
C ASP A 148 18.31 31.30 29.36
N ASN A 149 19.62 31.54 29.54
CA ASN A 149 20.25 32.85 29.36
C ASN A 149 20.72 33.09 27.89
N ASN A 150 20.62 32.09 27.02
CA ASN A 150 20.96 32.21 25.60
C ASN A 150 19.84 32.91 24.83
N ASP A 151 20.16 33.29 23.59
CA ASP A 151 19.21 33.97 22.70
C ASP A 151 18.25 33.03 21.95
N GLY A 152 18.44 31.71 22.07
CA GLY A 152 17.62 30.69 21.41
C GLY A 152 17.98 30.46 19.95
N SER A 153 19.11 31.00 19.47
CA SER A 153 19.65 30.59 18.14
C SER A 153 20.15 29.14 18.15
N LYS A 154 20.36 28.56 16.98
CA LYS A 154 20.85 27.19 16.84
C LYS A 154 22.20 26.96 17.53
N ASP A 155 23.11 27.92 17.44
CA ASP A 155 24.45 27.86 18.06
C ASP A 155 24.45 28.18 19.57
N ARG A 156 23.36 28.80 20.04
CA ARG A 156 23.17 29.16 21.45
C ARG A 156 21.75 28.81 21.89
N PRO A 157 21.40 27.53 21.97
CA PRO A 157 20.07 27.07 22.28
C PRO A 157 19.68 27.34 23.72
N LEU A 158 18.38 27.46 23.96
CA LEU A 158 17.78 27.51 25.29
C LEU A 158 17.87 26.13 25.96
N ALA A 159 17.78 26.09 27.29
CA ALA A 159 17.77 24.83 28.05
C ALA A 159 16.36 24.23 28.17
N SER A 160 15.32 25.07 28.16
CA SER A 160 13.96 24.62 28.44
C SER A 160 12.95 25.00 27.34
N ILE A 161 11.99 24.10 27.09
CA ILE A 161 10.85 24.36 26.20
C ILE A 161 9.99 25.51 26.79
N THR A 162 9.88 25.58 28.10
CA THR A 162 9.16 26.66 28.79
C THR A 162 9.71 28.02 28.37
N LYS A 163 11.03 28.18 28.41
CA LYS A 163 11.68 29.45 28.04
C LYS A 163 11.50 29.79 26.58
N ALA A 164 11.56 28.76 25.73
CA ALA A 164 11.29 28.94 24.29
C ALA A 164 9.85 29.42 24.03
N ILE A 165 8.86 28.86 24.73
CA ILE A 165 7.45 29.28 24.60
C ILE A 165 7.30 30.73 25.09
N GLU A 166 7.97 31.14 26.19
CA GLU A 166 7.93 32.52 26.69
C GLU A 166 8.43 33.50 25.64
N LEU A 167 9.58 33.22 25.04
CA LEU A 167 10.24 34.12 24.09
C LEU A 167 9.61 34.09 22.67
N ALA A 168 9.01 32.98 22.29
CA ALA A 168 8.39 32.82 20.96
C ALA A 168 7.26 33.85 20.75
N LYS A 169 7.15 34.35 19.54
CA LYS A 169 5.98 35.06 19.03
C LYS A 169 5.02 34.09 18.36
N SER A 170 3.79 34.51 18.13
CA SER A 170 2.82 33.71 17.38
C SER A 170 3.36 33.45 15.97
N GLY A 171 3.32 32.18 15.55
CA GLY A 171 3.85 31.73 14.27
C GLY A 171 5.28 31.17 14.31
N TYR A 172 5.96 31.22 15.49
CA TYR A 172 7.32 30.69 15.62
C TYR A 172 7.36 29.17 15.59
N THR A 173 8.51 28.66 15.12
CA THR A 173 8.90 27.25 15.25
C THR A 173 9.88 27.09 16.42
N ILE A 174 9.62 26.15 17.30
CA ILE A 174 10.52 25.75 18.39
C ILE A 174 11.14 24.41 18.00
N HIS A 175 12.44 24.44 17.67
CA HIS A 175 13.24 23.27 17.37
C HIS A 175 13.79 22.68 18.68
N ILE A 176 13.49 21.42 18.93
CA ILE A 176 13.91 20.70 20.13
C ILE A 176 14.94 19.65 19.70
N MET A 177 16.19 19.84 20.13
CA MET A 177 17.28 18.92 19.79
C MET A 177 17.18 17.60 20.55
N ASP A 178 17.91 16.58 20.12
CA ASP A 178 17.98 15.29 20.82
C ASP A 178 18.20 15.47 22.32
N GLY A 179 17.46 14.70 23.12
CA GLY A 179 17.55 14.73 24.57
C GLY A 179 16.22 14.50 25.28
N GLU A 180 16.30 14.44 26.60
CA GLU A 180 15.13 14.29 27.47
C GLU A 180 14.81 15.60 28.19
N TYR A 181 13.56 16.03 28.08
CA TYR A 181 13.04 17.27 28.65
C TYR A 181 11.89 16.97 29.61
N SER A 182 12.12 17.15 30.89
CA SER A 182 11.08 16.99 31.91
C SER A 182 10.27 18.28 32.06
N GLN A 183 8.95 18.16 31.80
CA GLN A 183 8.07 19.34 31.77
C GLN A 183 6.90 19.19 32.75
N LYS A 184 6.61 20.27 33.48
CA LYS A 184 5.29 20.53 34.04
C LYS A 184 4.37 20.97 32.89
N VAL A 185 3.14 21.35 33.22
CA VAL A 185 2.19 21.81 32.19
C VAL A 185 2.77 23.01 31.44
N LEU A 186 2.82 22.92 30.12
CA LEU A 186 3.18 23.98 29.19
C LEU A 186 1.89 24.58 28.63
N GLU A 187 1.48 25.75 29.15
CA GLU A 187 0.31 26.45 28.62
C GLU A 187 0.68 27.24 27.38
N ILE A 188 -0.05 26.98 26.29
CA ILE A 188 0.18 27.59 24.97
C ILE A 188 -0.97 28.54 24.67
N ASN A 189 -0.66 29.82 24.49
CA ASN A 189 -1.61 30.89 24.17
C ASN A 189 -1.30 31.62 22.86
N LYS A 190 -0.59 30.94 21.97
CA LYS A 190 -0.18 31.47 20.67
C LYS A 190 0.00 30.33 19.64
N THR A 191 -0.06 30.67 18.37
CA THR A 191 0.25 29.73 17.28
C THR A 191 1.73 29.34 17.33
N LEU A 192 2.04 28.04 17.45
CA LEU A 192 3.42 27.52 17.51
C LEU A 192 3.54 26.17 16.80
N SER A 193 4.73 25.96 16.22
CA SER A 193 5.18 24.65 15.75
C SER A 193 6.31 24.15 16.65
N PHE A 194 6.23 22.89 17.08
CA PHE A 194 7.27 22.21 17.86
C PHE A 194 7.85 21.08 16.99
N VAL A 195 9.14 21.15 16.71
CA VAL A 195 9.84 20.21 15.82
C VAL A 195 10.99 19.54 16.56
N GLY A 196 10.89 18.24 16.73
CA GLY A 196 12.00 17.42 17.22
C GLY A 196 13.07 17.26 16.14
N GLU A 197 14.30 17.66 16.48
CA GLU A 197 15.46 17.60 15.62
C GLU A 197 16.40 16.47 16.06
N GLY A 198 16.47 15.45 15.26
CA GLY A 198 17.29 14.27 15.52
C GLY A 198 16.50 12.98 15.70
N SER A 199 17.09 11.99 16.32
CA SER A 199 16.54 10.64 16.42
C SER A 199 15.72 10.36 17.68
N GLU A 200 15.95 11.13 18.75
CA GLU A 200 15.33 10.87 20.06
C GLU A 200 15.08 12.15 20.86
N VAL A 201 13.96 12.82 20.56
CA VAL A 201 13.46 13.97 21.35
C VAL A 201 12.38 13.47 22.28
N ILE A 202 12.69 13.41 23.58
CA ILE A 202 11.79 12.88 24.62
C ILE A 202 11.27 14.02 25.49
N VAL A 203 9.94 14.20 25.54
CA VAL A 203 9.28 15.09 26.45
C VAL A 203 8.55 14.28 27.53
N ARG A 204 9.11 14.34 28.75
CA ARG A 204 8.59 13.64 29.92
C ARG A 204 7.63 14.53 30.71
N GLY A 205 6.39 14.08 30.86
CA GLY A 205 5.38 14.80 31.61
C GLY A 205 5.55 14.64 33.12
N ILE A 206 5.46 15.78 33.85
CA ILE A 206 5.40 15.86 35.31
C ILE A 206 4.14 16.64 35.69
N GLY A 207 3.04 15.95 36.01
CA GLY A 207 1.77 16.58 36.35
C GLY A 207 0.59 16.00 35.57
N ASN A 208 -0.46 16.78 35.33
CA ASN A 208 -1.70 16.30 34.70
C ASN A 208 -1.73 16.46 33.17
N ARG A 209 -0.83 17.26 32.61
CA ARG A 209 -0.69 17.51 31.17
C ARG A 209 0.77 17.78 30.84
N VAL A 210 1.12 17.62 29.53
CA VAL A 210 2.40 18.12 29.02
C VAL A 210 2.17 19.43 28.28
N PHE A 211 1.31 19.44 27.26
CA PHE A 211 0.91 20.65 26.56
C PHE A 211 -0.59 20.91 26.76
N SER A 212 -0.92 22.15 27.01
CA SER A 212 -2.29 22.63 27.21
C SER A 212 -2.51 23.88 26.36
N CYS A 213 -3.54 23.87 25.50
CA CYS A 213 -3.99 25.04 24.77
C CYS A 213 -5.51 25.11 24.86
N THR A 214 -6.04 26.13 25.49
CA THR A 214 -7.49 26.30 25.69
C THR A 214 -8.00 27.63 25.11
N GLU A 215 -7.13 28.42 24.48
CA GLU A 215 -7.48 29.70 23.88
C GLU A 215 -7.78 29.56 22.41
N ASN A 216 -8.71 30.35 21.87
CA ASN A 216 -9.10 30.37 20.46
C ASN A 216 -8.02 30.97 19.55
N GLY A 217 -8.05 30.59 18.28
CA GLY A 217 -7.21 31.15 17.23
C GLY A 217 -5.79 30.59 17.15
N ASN A 218 -5.40 29.69 18.05
CA ASN A 218 -4.03 29.18 18.11
C ASN A 218 -3.89 27.88 17.32
N ASN A 219 -3.14 27.93 16.22
CA ASN A 219 -2.77 26.74 15.43
C ASN A 219 -1.53 26.09 16.07
N LEU A 220 -1.56 24.78 16.24
CA LEU A 220 -0.48 24.02 16.84
C LEU A 220 0.02 22.91 15.91
N GLU A 221 1.33 22.76 15.88
CA GLU A 221 1.97 21.66 15.17
C GLU A 221 3.02 20.99 16.06
N PHE A 222 3.03 19.65 16.08
CA PHE A 222 4.01 18.82 16.78
C PHE A 222 4.59 17.80 15.80
N ILE A 223 5.90 17.78 15.64
CA ILE A 223 6.62 16.92 14.68
C ILE A 223 7.77 16.21 15.37
N ASN A 224 7.90 14.90 15.18
CA ASN A 224 9.04 14.07 15.61
C ASN A 224 9.30 14.14 17.13
N ILE A 225 8.28 14.13 17.98
CA ILE A 225 8.41 14.22 19.45
C ILE A 225 7.88 12.94 20.09
N THR A 226 8.62 12.43 21.06
CA THR A 226 8.19 11.32 21.93
C THR A 226 7.72 11.84 23.27
N PHE A 227 6.45 11.64 23.60
CA PHE A 227 5.83 11.96 24.89
C PHE A 227 5.84 10.72 25.77
N VAL A 228 6.37 10.83 26.99
CA VAL A 228 6.49 9.69 27.91
C VAL A 228 6.12 10.01 29.37
N ASN A 229 5.74 8.97 30.08
CA ASN A 229 5.66 8.91 31.55
C ASN A 229 4.80 10.00 32.23
N LEU A 230 3.76 10.49 31.56
CA LEU A 230 2.72 11.25 32.25
C LEU A 230 1.85 10.26 33.03
N ILE A 231 1.79 10.38 34.34
CA ILE A 231 0.87 9.60 35.17
C ILE A 231 0.04 10.57 36.03
N SER A 232 -1.28 10.58 35.79
CA SER A 232 -2.20 11.49 36.51
C SER A 232 -3.60 10.89 36.64
N GLU A 233 -4.18 10.98 37.82
CA GLU A 233 -5.57 10.61 38.11
C GLU A 233 -6.53 11.82 38.05
N GLU A 234 -6.02 13.01 37.79
CA GLU A 234 -6.81 14.24 37.76
C GLU A 234 -7.84 14.26 36.64
N THR A 235 -8.93 14.97 36.88
CA THR A 235 -9.92 15.22 35.82
C THR A 235 -9.31 16.06 34.71
N LYS A 236 -9.64 15.77 33.46
CA LYS A 236 -9.08 16.44 32.26
C LYS A 236 -7.56 16.22 32.05
N SER A 237 -6.95 15.20 32.65
CA SER A 237 -5.56 14.85 32.36
C SER A 237 -5.41 14.22 30.97
N ALA A 238 -4.38 14.65 30.23
CA ALA A 238 -3.93 14.10 28.96
C ALA A 238 -2.52 14.59 28.66
N ALA A 239 -1.73 13.89 27.84
CA ALA A 239 -0.44 14.44 27.42
C ALA A 239 -0.63 15.73 26.61
N LEU A 240 -1.50 15.69 25.61
CA LEU A 240 -1.95 16.88 24.87
C LEU A 240 -3.41 17.20 25.23
N TYR A 241 -3.66 18.38 25.73
CA TYR A 241 -4.99 18.90 26.05
C TYR A 241 -5.26 20.16 25.23
N ILE A 242 -5.96 19.99 24.10
CA ILE A 242 -6.15 21.04 23.09
C ILE A 242 -7.64 21.32 22.92
N GLU A 243 -8.05 22.54 23.22
CA GLU A 243 -9.40 23.07 23.02
C GLU A 243 -9.34 24.35 22.17
N GLY A 244 -10.47 24.98 21.88
CA GLY A 244 -10.55 26.22 21.11
C GLY A 244 -10.96 26.00 19.64
N ASP A 245 -10.54 26.89 18.76
CA ASP A 245 -10.89 26.88 17.34
C ASP A 245 -9.68 26.93 16.39
N GLY A 246 -8.46 26.76 16.93
CA GLY A 246 -7.24 26.63 16.15
C GLY A 246 -7.05 25.22 15.57
N SER A 247 -6.35 25.12 14.45
CA SER A 247 -6.01 23.83 13.85
C SER A 247 -4.91 23.10 14.63
N LEU A 248 -4.96 21.76 14.58
CA LEU A 248 -3.96 20.90 15.24
C LEU A 248 -3.32 19.98 14.20
N LYS A 249 -1.99 19.88 14.24
CA LYS A 249 -1.23 18.97 13.40
C LYS A 249 -0.20 18.21 14.22
N ILE A 250 -0.20 16.88 14.12
CA ILE A 250 0.73 16.01 14.85
C ILE A 250 1.29 14.99 13.87
N ILE A 251 2.61 14.99 13.68
CA ILE A 251 3.26 14.16 12.67
C ILE A 251 4.44 13.40 13.27
N ASN A 252 4.54 12.11 13.01
CA ASN A 252 5.64 11.26 13.43
C ASN A 252 5.91 11.30 14.94
N CYS A 253 4.88 11.50 15.75
CA CYS A 253 5.02 11.56 17.21
C CYS A 253 4.74 10.21 17.86
N THR A 254 5.38 9.97 19.00
CA THR A 254 5.16 8.78 19.82
C THR A 254 4.61 9.12 21.18
N PHE A 255 3.58 8.42 21.60
CA PHE A 255 2.96 8.53 22.94
C PHE A 255 3.12 7.17 23.61
N ARG A 256 3.97 7.09 24.62
CA ARG A 256 4.22 5.82 25.31
C ARG A 256 4.24 5.94 26.82
N ASP A 257 3.76 4.89 27.51
CA ASP A 257 3.75 4.80 28.96
C ASP A 257 3.03 6.01 29.62
N ILE A 258 1.89 6.39 29.04
CA ILE A 258 1.08 7.53 29.48
C ILE A 258 -0.13 7.01 30.26
N GLY A 259 -0.28 7.46 31.52
CA GLY A 259 -1.45 7.18 32.34
C GLY A 259 -2.24 8.47 32.61
N ALA A 260 -3.39 8.64 31.98
CA ALA A 260 -4.24 9.82 32.16
C ALA A 260 -5.73 9.50 31.90
N ARG A 261 -6.62 10.37 32.37
CA ARG A 261 -8.06 10.17 32.17
C ARG A 261 -8.48 10.23 30.71
N TYR A 262 -7.88 11.12 29.92
CA TYR A 262 -8.09 11.21 28.47
C TYR A 262 -6.88 10.66 27.70
N GLY A 263 -6.10 9.80 28.36
CA GLY A 263 -4.98 9.08 27.76
C GLY A 263 -3.93 10.02 27.15
N ALA A 264 -3.58 9.74 25.88
CA ALA A 264 -2.60 10.53 25.17
C ALA A 264 -3.12 11.92 24.79
N MET A 265 -4.39 12.05 24.40
CA MET A 265 -4.93 13.31 23.87
C MET A 265 -6.38 13.57 24.28
N ASN A 266 -6.67 14.83 24.61
CA ASN A 266 -7.99 15.43 24.46
C ASN A 266 -7.95 16.44 23.31
N ILE A 267 -8.74 16.21 22.28
CA ILE A 267 -8.85 17.11 21.13
C ILE A 267 -10.24 17.72 21.12
N GLY A 268 -10.32 18.96 21.61
CA GLY A 268 -11.54 19.74 21.73
C GLY A 268 -11.66 20.87 20.72
N THR A 269 -10.72 20.98 19.77
CA THR A 269 -10.77 22.05 18.76
C THR A 269 -12.00 21.93 17.87
N THR A 270 -12.57 23.06 17.48
CA THR A 270 -13.65 23.13 16.49
C THR A 270 -13.12 23.25 15.05
N ALA A 271 -11.83 23.55 14.88
CA ALA A 271 -11.14 23.49 13.60
C ALA A 271 -10.68 22.05 13.25
N ASN A 272 -10.00 21.92 12.14
CA ASN A 272 -9.51 20.63 11.68
C ASN A 272 -8.28 20.16 12.45
N ALA A 273 -8.18 18.87 12.69
CA ALA A 273 -6.98 18.24 13.24
C ALA A 273 -6.47 17.13 12.35
N GLU A 274 -5.17 17.10 12.12
CA GLU A 274 -4.48 16.10 11.30
C GLU A 274 -3.40 15.41 12.13
N ILE A 275 -3.56 14.09 12.35
CA ILE A 275 -2.63 13.27 13.12
C ILE A 275 -2.09 12.20 12.20
N LYS A 276 -0.78 12.26 11.88
CA LYS A 276 -0.15 11.37 10.90
C LYS A 276 1.05 10.60 11.43
N ASN A 277 1.14 9.33 11.06
CA ASN A 277 2.29 8.45 11.34
C ASN A 277 2.66 8.42 12.82
N CYS A 278 1.67 8.43 13.72
CA CYS A 278 1.89 8.48 15.15
C CYS A 278 1.75 7.11 15.80
N THR A 279 2.55 6.87 16.85
CA THR A 279 2.52 5.62 17.64
C THR A 279 1.98 5.88 19.03
N PHE A 280 1.08 5.01 19.47
CA PHE A 280 0.50 5.01 20.83
C PHE A 280 0.75 3.62 21.43
N GLU A 281 1.54 3.57 22.48
CA GLU A 281 1.95 2.32 23.10
C GLU A 281 1.82 2.39 24.63
N ASN A 282 1.21 1.39 25.25
CA ASN A 282 1.01 1.32 26.70
C ASN A 282 0.31 2.58 27.25
N VAL A 283 -0.70 3.09 26.56
CA VAL A 283 -1.49 4.23 27.05
C VAL A 283 -2.59 3.72 27.98
N ILE A 284 -2.67 4.28 29.18
CA ILE A 284 -3.46 3.76 30.29
C ILE A 284 -4.52 4.78 30.71
N GLY A 285 -5.78 4.35 30.76
CA GLY A 285 -6.84 5.15 31.39
C GLY A 285 -6.77 5.09 32.90
N THR A 286 -6.62 6.22 33.59
CA THR A 286 -6.41 6.27 35.06
C THR A 286 -7.70 6.46 35.88
N ALA A 287 -8.86 6.50 35.22
CA ALA A 287 -10.15 6.60 35.87
C ALA A 287 -11.22 5.79 35.13
N SER A 288 -12.30 5.44 35.83
CA SER A 288 -13.46 4.82 35.17
C SER A 288 -14.02 5.72 34.07
N ARG A 289 -14.42 5.12 32.94
CA ARG A 289 -14.88 5.80 31.72
C ARG A 289 -13.80 6.66 31.05
N SER A 290 -12.55 6.31 31.24
CA SER A 290 -11.43 6.90 30.50
C SER A 290 -11.48 6.53 29.01
N SER A 291 -10.72 7.25 28.20
CA SER A 291 -10.42 6.92 26.80
C SER A 291 -8.93 7.14 26.53
N ILE A 292 -8.42 6.58 25.45
CA ILE A 292 -7.01 6.74 25.07
C ILE A 292 -6.84 7.99 24.20
N ILE A 293 -7.78 8.20 23.27
CA ILE A 293 -7.92 9.42 22.47
C ILE A 293 -9.36 9.90 22.66
N TYR A 294 -9.52 11.11 23.20
CA TYR A 294 -10.80 11.73 23.47
C TYR A 294 -11.03 12.90 22.50
N ILE A 295 -12.16 12.89 21.80
CA ILE A 295 -12.54 13.92 20.84
C ILE A 295 -13.81 14.60 21.34
N SER A 296 -13.68 15.83 21.79
CA SER A 296 -14.78 16.65 22.34
C SER A 296 -15.20 17.83 21.45
N GLY A 297 -14.40 18.21 20.48
CA GLY A 297 -14.69 19.29 19.54
C GLY A 297 -15.55 18.86 18.37
N SER A 298 -16.01 19.82 17.57
CA SER A 298 -16.91 19.61 16.42
C SER A 298 -16.22 19.69 15.05
N GLY A 299 -14.86 19.68 15.04
CA GLY A 299 -14.07 19.78 13.81
C GLY A 299 -14.05 18.50 12.97
N GLU A 300 -13.26 18.55 11.92
CA GLU A 300 -12.87 17.39 11.11
C GLU A 300 -11.51 16.87 11.59
N TYR A 301 -11.45 15.58 11.91
CA TYR A 301 -10.28 14.94 12.50
C TYR A 301 -9.81 13.80 11.62
N ILE A 302 -8.60 13.92 11.10
CA ILE A 302 -7.97 12.92 10.22
C ILE A 302 -6.83 12.25 10.97
N PHE A 303 -6.96 10.97 11.21
CA PHE A 303 -5.93 10.10 11.76
C PHE A 303 -5.44 9.17 10.65
N ASP A 304 -4.19 9.32 10.21
CA ASP A 304 -3.63 8.59 9.10
C ASP A 304 -2.29 7.93 9.46
N GLY A 305 -2.15 6.64 9.23
CA GLY A 305 -0.92 5.90 9.50
C GLY A 305 -0.62 5.68 10.98
N LEU A 306 -1.64 5.59 11.85
CA LEU A 306 -1.44 5.39 13.27
C LEU A 306 -1.16 3.92 13.62
N SER A 307 -0.31 3.73 14.65
CA SER A 307 -0.12 2.44 15.33
C SER A 307 -0.52 2.57 16.79
N ILE A 308 -1.57 1.87 17.21
CA ILE A 308 -2.08 1.91 18.60
C ILE A 308 -2.01 0.50 19.18
N SER A 309 -1.29 0.33 20.29
CA SER A 309 -1.10 -1.00 20.89
C SER A 309 -1.13 -0.97 22.42
N ASN A 310 -1.54 -2.11 23.01
CA ASN A 310 -1.43 -2.41 24.42
C ASN A 310 -2.06 -1.36 25.37
N SER A 311 -3.16 -0.76 24.95
CA SER A 311 -3.87 0.23 25.76
C SER A 311 -4.89 -0.45 26.68
N LYS A 312 -4.98 0.02 27.93
CA LYS A 312 -5.84 -0.60 28.95
C LYS A 312 -6.36 0.40 30.00
N LEU A 313 -7.29 -0.04 30.85
CA LEU A 313 -7.60 0.64 32.12
C LEU A 313 -6.50 0.32 33.14
N ALA A 314 -6.16 1.26 34.02
CA ALA A 314 -5.21 1.06 35.11
C ALA A 314 -5.70 -0.04 36.06
N ASP A 315 -4.82 -0.93 36.45
CA ASP A 315 -5.16 -2.11 37.26
C ASP A 315 -5.79 -1.72 38.62
N ASN A 316 -5.26 -0.69 39.31
CA ASN A 316 -5.82 -0.18 40.55
C ASN A 316 -7.26 0.35 40.40
N VAL A 317 -7.60 0.94 39.25
CA VAL A 317 -8.96 1.43 38.97
C VAL A 317 -9.88 0.24 38.68
N ALA A 318 -9.42 -0.74 37.95
CA ALA A 318 -10.17 -1.96 37.62
C ALA A 318 -10.47 -2.78 38.88
N GLU A 319 -9.51 -2.92 39.79
CA GLU A 319 -9.63 -3.67 41.04
C GLU A 319 -10.57 -3.01 42.06
N ASN A 320 -10.54 -1.67 42.12
CA ASN A 320 -11.32 -0.90 43.09
C ASN A 320 -12.81 -0.77 42.75
N SER A 321 -13.22 -1.08 41.53
CA SER A 321 -14.63 -1.01 41.12
C SER A 321 -14.96 -1.96 39.99
N LYS A 322 -15.87 -2.89 40.26
CA LYS A 322 -16.44 -3.76 39.21
C LYS A 322 -17.21 -3.02 38.09
N TYR A 323 -17.44 -1.72 38.27
CA TYR A 323 -18.09 -0.86 37.28
C TYR A 323 -17.10 0.04 36.54
N ALA A 324 -15.79 -0.10 36.85
CA ALA A 324 -14.77 0.65 36.14
C ALA A 324 -14.47 0.02 34.78
N TYR A 325 -14.42 0.85 33.75
CA TYR A 325 -14.09 0.41 32.40
C TYR A 325 -13.48 1.53 31.57
N LEU A 326 -12.68 1.15 30.58
CA LEU A 326 -12.25 2.04 29.51
C LEU A 326 -13.40 2.22 28.54
N ARG A 327 -13.78 3.45 28.22
CA ARG A 327 -14.90 3.72 27.32
C ARG A 327 -14.58 3.33 25.88
N GLY A 328 -13.36 3.63 25.46
CA GLY A 328 -12.83 3.22 24.16
C GLY A 328 -11.38 3.62 23.97
N ILE A 329 -10.72 3.04 23.00
CA ILE A 329 -9.45 3.57 22.48
C ILE A 329 -9.71 4.94 21.87
N PHE A 330 -10.71 5.04 21.00
CA PHE A 330 -11.30 6.31 20.55
C PHE A 330 -12.66 6.51 21.21
N TYR A 331 -12.83 7.65 21.84
CA TYR A 331 -14.15 8.13 22.27
C TYR A 331 -14.46 9.48 21.62
N ILE A 332 -15.43 9.47 20.70
CA ILE A 332 -15.88 10.64 19.96
C ILE A 332 -17.17 11.13 20.60
N ASP A 333 -17.06 12.15 21.47
CA ASP A 333 -18.17 12.60 22.29
C ASP A 333 -19.04 13.67 21.61
N ASN A 334 -18.51 14.42 20.66
CA ASN A 334 -19.25 15.48 19.96
C ASN A 334 -20.04 14.91 18.78
N GLN A 335 -21.34 15.19 18.73
CA GLN A 335 -22.23 14.70 17.68
C GLN A 335 -22.02 15.33 16.29
N ASN A 336 -21.34 16.47 16.24
CA ASN A 336 -21.08 17.23 15.01
C ASN A 336 -19.67 16.97 14.46
N ALA A 337 -18.84 16.21 15.17
CA ALA A 337 -17.51 15.84 14.69
C ALA A 337 -17.58 14.98 13.42
N VAL A 338 -16.55 15.08 12.61
CA VAL A 338 -16.29 14.13 11.51
C VAL A 338 -14.92 13.51 11.75
N VAL A 339 -14.88 12.21 11.98
CA VAL A 339 -13.63 11.51 12.27
C VAL A 339 -13.32 10.51 11.16
N THR A 340 -12.10 10.57 10.66
CA THR A 340 -11.57 9.60 9.69
C THR A 340 -10.34 8.92 10.25
N LEU A 341 -10.38 7.60 10.38
CA LEU A 341 -9.22 6.73 10.63
C LEU A 341 -8.82 6.13 9.30
N ASN A 342 -7.61 6.39 8.85
CA ASN A 342 -7.07 5.86 7.60
C ASN A 342 -5.71 5.21 7.84
N ASN A 343 -5.40 4.11 7.16
CA ASN A 343 -4.13 3.38 7.30
C ASN A 343 -3.72 3.12 8.77
N THR A 344 -4.68 2.94 9.66
CA THR A 344 -4.48 2.86 11.11
C THR A 344 -4.47 1.41 11.59
N VAL A 345 -3.63 1.10 12.58
CA VAL A 345 -3.58 -0.22 13.23
C VAL A 345 -3.93 -0.06 14.71
N ILE A 346 -4.98 -0.78 15.16
CA ILE A 346 -5.39 -0.84 16.58
C ILE A 346 -5.30 -2.31 17.02
N ARG A 347 -4.37 -2.60 17.94
CA ARG A 347 -4.09 -4.00 18.32
C ARG A 347 -3.75 -4.21 19.79
N GLY A 348 -4.03 -5.41 20.29
CA GLY A 348 -3.52 -5.90 21.57
C GLY A 348 -4.03 -5.14 22.80
N SER A 349 -5.06 -4.32 22.66
CA SER A 349 -5.70 -3.63 23.79
C SER A 349 -6.67 -4.57 24.50
N SER A 350 -6.67 -4.56 25.83
CA SER A 350 -7.43 -5.53 26.61
C SER A 350 -7.81 -4.99 27.99
N GLY A 351 -8.65 -5.76 28.72
CA GLY A 351 -9.10 -5.45 30.06
C GLY A 351 -10.54 -4.89 30.11
N PRO A 352 -10.98 -4.32 31.24
CA PRO A 352 -12.32 -3.77 31.36
C PRO A 352 -12.55 -2.61 30.37
N MET A 353 -13.05 -2.95 29.19
CA MET A 353 -13.25 -2.03 28.08
C MET A 353 -14.62 -2.27 27.45
N GLN A 354 -15.44 -1.22 27.34
CA GLN A 354 -16.77 -1.31 26.75
C GLN A 354 -16.72 -1.47 25.23
N SER A 355 -15.84 -0.71 24.59
CA SER A 355 -15.65 -0.76 23.13
C SER A 355 -14.22 -0.43 22.75
N VAL A 356 -13.80 -0.81 21.55
CA VAL A 356 -12.54 -0.31 20.97
C VAL A 356 -12.76 1.10 20.45
N ILE A 357 -13.89 1.34 19.79
CA ILE A 357 -14.27 2.68 19.30
C ILE A 357 -15.72 2.98 19.72
N GLU A 358 -15.95 4.09 20.42
CA GLU A 358 -17.26 4.64 20.64
C GLU A 358 -17.42 5.96 19.90
N SER A 359 -18.46 6.06 19.06
CA SER A 359 -18.75 7.28 18.30
C SER A 359 -20.17 7.76 18.50
N ARG A 360 -20.30 9.07 18.69
CA ARG A 360 -21.56 9.81 18.69
C ARG A 360 -21.81 10.56 17.37
N SER A 361 -20.86 10.48 16.42
CA SER A 361 -20.83 11.29 15.21
C SER A 361 -20.52 10.48 13.96
N LYS A 362 -20.26 11.17 12.85
CA LYS A 362 -19.79 10.53 11.61
C LYS A 362 -18.38 9.98 11.80
N LEU A 363 -18.21 8.69 11.52
CA LEU A 363 -16.95 7.96 11.63
C LEU A 363 -16.65 7.22 10.33
N ASN A 364 -15.53 7.53 9.70
CA ASN A 364 -15.00 6.79 8.57
C ASN A 364 -13.79 5.96 9.03
N ILE A 365 -13.76 4.67 8.72
CA ILE A 365 -12.66 3.75 8.99
C ILE A 365 -12.24 3.16 7.65
N LEU A 366 -11.09 3.60 7.15
CA LEU A 366 -10.59 3.31 5.82
C LEU A 366 -9.23 2.63 5.91
N ASN A 367 -8.97 1.59 5.13
CA ASN A 367 -7.66 0.93 5.06
C ASN A 367 -7.09 0.57 6.45
N THR A 368 -7.94 0.26 7.42
CA THR A 368 -7.58 0.19 8.85
C THR A 368 -7.62 -1.24 9.35
N ILE A 369 -6.73 -1.57 10.29
CA ILE A 369 -6.59 -2.91 10.89
C ILE A 369 -6.96 -2.85 12.36
N ILE A 370 -8.01 -3.54 12.77
CA ILE A 370 -8.47 -3.68 14.17
C ILE A 370 -8.35 -5.16 14.55
N VAL A 371 -7.31 -5.53 15.29
CA VAL A 371 -6.98 -6.94 15.51
C VAL A 371 -6.52 -7.24 16.94
N ASN A 372 -6.84 -8.46 17.41
CA ASN A 372 -6.37 -8.98 18.69
C ASN A 372 -6.73 -8.08 19.88
N ASN A 373 -7.83 -7.34 19.82
CA ASN A 373 -8.32 -6.57 20.95
C ASN A 373 -9.34 -7.38 21.75
N THR A 374 -9.33 -7.23 23.08
CA THR A 374 -10.29 -7.87 23.95
C THR A 374 -11.14 -6.80 24.64
N VAL A 375 -12.44 -6.84 24.41
CA VAL A 375 -13.41 -6.04 25.16
C VAL A 375 -13.98 -6.86 26.29
N GLY A 376 -14.14 -6.26 27.47
CA GLY A 376 -14.58 -6.96 28.66
C GLY A 376 -15.19 -6.01 29.68
N MET A 377 -16.19 -6.48 30.41
CA MET A 377 -16.82 -5.74 31.49
C MET A 377 -17.03 -6.66 32.68
N THR A 378 -16.60 -6.24 33.86
CA THR A 378 -16.73 -7.03 35.08
C THR A 378 -18.14 -7.05 35.66
N SER A 379 -19.06 -6.18 35.16
CA SER A 379 -20.44 -6.12 35.65
C SER A 379 -21.45 -6.61 34.62
N THR A 380 -22.43 -7.37 35.08
CA THR A 380 -23.60 -7.77 34.30
C THR A 380 -24.46 -6.53 33.92
N GLY A 381 -24.91 -6.47 32.68
CA GLY A 381 -25.82 -5.42 32.21
C GLY A 381 -25.18 -4.31 31.37
N TYR A 382 -23.87 -4.39 31.10
CA TYR A 382 -23.21 -3.57 30.10
C TYR A 382 -22.77 -4.43 28.90
N GLY A 383 -23.18 -4.06 27.70
CA GLY A 383 -22.75 -4.74 26.48
C GLY A 383 -21.26 -4.52 26.19
N GLN A 384 -20.69 -5.45 25.44
CA GLN A 384 -19.29 -5.45 25.00
C GLN A 384 -19.26 -5.33 23.47
N TYR A 385 -18.69 -4.26 22.98
CA TYR A 385 -18.78 -3.91 21.56
C TYR A 385 -17.39 -3.70 20.96
N LEU A 386 -17.18 -4.07 19.73
CA LEU A 386 -15.95 -3.64 19.05
C LEU A 386 -16.08 -2.17 18.63
N ILE A 387 -17.18 -1.85 17.96
CA ILE A 387 -17.50 -0.48 17.53
C ILE A 387 -18.92 -0.12 17.97
N TYR A 388 -19.07 1.00 18.67
CA TYR A 388 -20.34 1.44 19.24
C TYR A 388 -20.77 2.80 18.70
N GLY A 389 -21.88 2.84 17.97
CA GLY A 389 -22.61 4.05 17.60
C GLY A 389 -23.58 4.44 18.72
N SER A 390 -23.16 5.34 19.62
CA SER A 390 -23.89 5.62 20.88
C SER A 390 -24.84 6.82 20.82
N SER A 391 -25.07 7.38 19.62
CA SER A 391 -25.99 8.52 19.39
C SER A 391 -26.67 8.36 18.02
N ALA A 392 -27.84 8.94 17.85
CA ALA A 392 -28.57 8.94 16.57
C ALA A 392 -27.81 9.56 15.39
N ASN A 393 -26.77 10.34 15.66
CA ASN A 393 -25.90 10.94 14.63
C ASN A 393 -24.68 10.08 14.27
N ALA A 394 -24.50 8.93 14.89
CA ALA A 394 -23.40 8.05 14.60
C ALA A 394 -23.61 7.36 13.23
N ASN A 395 -22.98 7.92 12.22
CA ASN A 395 -22.91 7.37 10.87
C ASN A 395 -21.55 6.72 10.66
N ILE A 396 -21.50 5.39 10.64
CA ILE A 396 -20.27 4.60 10.61
C ILE A 396 -20.09 4.05 9.21
N ASN A 397 -18.98 4.42 8.56
CA ASN A 397 -18.56 3.87 7.28
C ASN A 397 -17.23 3.17 7.43
N ILE A 398 -17.15 1.89 7.04
CA ILE A 398 -15.95 1.06 7.10
C ILE A 398 -15.67 0.53 5.71
N GLU A 399 -14.48 0.78 5.19
CA GLU A 399 -14.10 0.38 3.86
C GLU A 399 -12.65 -0.11 3.82
N ASN A 400 -12.40 -1.16 3.02
CA ASN A 400 -11.06 -1.72 2.78
C ASN A 400 -10.28 -2.01 4.07
N SER A 401 -10.93 -2.54 5.09
CA SER A 401 -10.37 -2.69 6.43
C SER A 401 -10.35 -4.16 6.89
N VAL A 402 -9.48 -4.45 7.87
CA VAL A 402 -9.38 -5.77 8.50
C VAL A 402 -9.87 -5.69 9.95
N ILE A 403 -10.88 -6.46 10.26
CA ILE A 403 -11.41 -6.63 11.62
C ILE A 403 -11.31 -8.11 11.97
N SER A 404 -10.26 -8.49 12.73
CA SER A 404 -10.02 -9.92 12.96
C SER A 404 -9.46 -10.25 14.34
N ASN A 405 -9.73 -11.47 14.80
CA ASN A 405 -9.23 -12.00 16.07
C ASN A 405 -9.56 -11.11 17.30
N ASN A 406 -10.58 -10.28 17.23
CA ASN A 406 -11.04 -9.53 18.39
C ASN A 406 -11.99 -10.41 19.23
N THR A 407 -11.98 -10.22 20.55
CA THR A 407 -12.70 -11.09 21.47
C THR A 407 -13.52 -10.28 22.47
N ALA A 408 -14.74 -10.70 22.76
CA ALA A 408 -15.51 -10.27 23.92
C ALA A 408 -15.35 -11.29 25.05
N GLU A 409 -15.05 -10.83 26.27
CA GLU A 409 -14.92 -11.72 27.45
C GLU A 409 -16.25 -12.39 27.81
N ASN A 410 -17.38 -11.68 27.67
CA ASN A 410 -18.71 -12.25 27.78
C ASN A 410 -19.35 -12.33 26.38
N ALA A 411 -19.24 -13.49 25.75
CA ALA A 411 -19.76 -13.68 24.40
C ALA A 411 -21.29 -13.61 24.29
N LEU A 412 -22.04 -13.76 25.39
CA LEU A 412 -23.51 -13.81 25.31
C LEU A 412 -24.17 -12.43 25.06
N GLU A 413 -23.54 -11.34 25.49
CA GLU A 413 -24.02 -9.97 25.30
C GLU A 413 -22.97 -9.11 24.61
N SER A 414 -22.59 -9.53 23.39
CA SER A 414 -21.51 -8.87 22.67
C SER A 414 -21.76 -8.80 21.17
N GLU A 415 -21.41 -7.67 20.60
CA GLU A 415 -21.56 -7.38 19.18
C GLU A 415 -20.29 -6.77 18.59
N ILE A 416 -19.98 -7.11 17.33
CA ILE A 416 -18.96 -6.38 16.59
C ILE A 416 -19.42 -4.93 16.43
N PHE A 417 -20.67 -4.71 16.01
CA PHE A 417 -21.23 -3.38 15.82
C PHE A 417 -22.50 -3.20 16.67
N GLN A 418 -22.43 -2.34 17.67
CA GLN A 418 -23.62 -1.89 18.41
C GLN A 418 -24.10 -0.56 17.89
N LEU A 419 -25.37 -0.45 17.56
CA LEU A 419 -26.00 0.73 17.01
C LEU A 419 -27.14 1.23 17.91
N THR A 420 -27.52 2.49 17.75
CA THR A 420 -28.74 3.09 18.31
C THR A 420 -29.70 3.49 17.20
N ASN A 421 -30.92 3.87 17.57
CA ASN A 421 -31.91 4.31 16.61
C ASN A 421 -31.43 5.49 15.76
N GLY A 422 -31.64 5.42 14.46
CA GLY A 422 -31.28 6.45 13.50
C GLY A 422 -29.84 6.35 12.98
N ASN A 423 -29.03 5.42 13.52
CA ASN A 423 -27.67 5.22 12.98
C ASN A 423 -27.66 4.69 11.55
N THR A 424 -26.57 4.94 10.86
CA THR A 424 -26.20 4.21 9.64
C THR A 424 -24.91 3.43 9.87
N LEU A 425 -24.87 2.21 9.35
CA LEU A 425 -23.66 1.38 9.29
C LEU A 425 -23.48 0.90 7.86
N ASN A 426 -22.38 1.27 7.26
CA ASN A 426 -21.94 0.77 5.97
C ASN A 426 -20.60 0.10 6.13
N VAL A 427 -20.51 -1.20 5.83
CA VAL A 427 -19.25 -1.96 5.84
C VAL A 427 -19.10 -2.63 4.48
N THR A 428 -18.06 -2.24 3.74
CA THR A 428 -17.82 -2.75 2.40
C THR A 428 -16.34 -3.03 2.17
N TYR A 429 -16.07 -3.97 1.29
CA TYR A 429 -14.70 -4.32 0.83
C TYR A 429 -13.73 -4.60 1.98
N SER A 430 -14.22 -5.17 3.06
CA SER A 430 -13.47 -5.41 4.29
C SER A 430 -13.40 -6.90 4.62
N SER A 431 -12.41 -7.29 5.41
CA SER A 431 -12.26 -8.65 5.94
C SER A 431 -12.66 -8.69 7.41
N ILE A 432 -13.75 -9.38 7.73
CA ILE A 432 -14.27 -9.52 9.09
C ILE A 432 -14.23 -11.00 9.48
N VAL A 433 -13.13 -11.45 10.11
CA VAL A 433 -12.87 -12.87 10.33
C VAL A 433 -12.37 -13.17 11.74
N ASP A 434 -12.65 -14.37 12.22
CA ASP A 434 -12.11 -14.90 13.47
C ASP A 434 -12.43 -14.05 14.73
N ASN A 435 -13.45 -13.19 14.68
CA ASN A 435 -13.89 -12.41 15.82
C ASN A 435 -14.83 -13.25 16.70
N LYS A 436 -14.64 -13.17 18.03
CA LYS A 436 -15.42 -13.94 19.02
C LYS A 436 -16.44 -13.04 19.71
N PHE A 437 -17.55 -12.75 19.00
CA PHE A 437 -18.71 -11.99 19.46
C PHE A 437 -19.98 -12.81 19.21
N ASN A 438 -21.04 -12.51 19.96
CA ASN A 438 -22.32 -13.19 19.78
C ASN A 438 -23.01 -12.84 18.47
N LYS A 439 -22.94 -11.56 18.08
CA LYS A 439 -23.58 -11.04 16.85
C LYS A 439 -22.63 -10.17 16.05
N ILE A 440 -22.85 -10.11 14.74
CA ILE A 440 -22.18 -9.14 13.86
C ILE A 440 -22.63 -7.72 14.22
N PHE A 441 -23.93 -7.49 14.34
CA PHE A 441 -24.46 -6.19 14.74
C PHE A 441 -25.74 -6.33 15.59
N ASN A 442 -26.07 -5.26 16.31
CA ASN A 442 -27.34 -5.13 17.04
C ASN A 442 -27.78 -3.66 17.07
N VAL A 443 -29.07 -3.44 17.10
CA VAL A 443 -29.68 -2.10 17.26
C VAL A 443 -30.37 -2.05 18.61
N LYS A 444 -29.84 -1.26 19.54
CA LYS A 444 -30.29 -1.20 20.94
C LYS A 444 -31.77 -0.81 21.08
N SER A 445 -32.25 0.08 20.20
CA SER A 445 -33.65 0.51 20.15
C SER A 445 -33.97 1.12 18.79
N GLY A 446 -35.17 0.90 18.27
CA GLY A 446 -35.64 1.46 17.00
C GLY A 446 -34.95 0.81 15.78
N ASN A 447 -34.69 1.59 14.76
CA ASN A 447 -34.16 1.15 13.48
C ASN A 447 -32.83 1.83 13.13
N ALA A 448 -31.95 1.09 12.49
CA ALA A 448 -30.72 1.60 11.87
C ALA A 448 -30.65 1.15 10.41
N ALA A 449 -30.05 1.96 9.54
CA ALA A 449 -29.75 1.57 8.17
C ALA A 449 -28.43 0.80 8.14
N VAL A 450 -28.47 -0.48 7.76
CA VAL A 450 -27.32 -1.37 7.79
C VAL A 450 -27.04 -1.93 6.40
N THR A 451 -25.82 -1.77 5.92
CA THR A 451 -25.26 -2.35 4.69
C THR A 451 -23.99 -3.09 5.01
N LEU A 452 -23.96 -4.40 4.76
CA LEU A 452 -22.81 -5.29 5.07
C LEU A 452 -22.34 -6.06 3.83
N ASN A 453 -22.51 -5.51 2.64
CA ASN A 453 -22.24 -6.19 1.38
C ASN A 453 -20.77 -6.08 0.94
N TYR A 454 -20.37 -7.02 0.10
CA TYR A 454 -19.02 -7.07 -0.53
C TYR A 454 -17.87 -7.21 0.48
N ASN A 455 -18.11 -7.89 1.60
CA ASN A 455 -17.10 -8.20 2.59
C ASN A 455 -16.68 -9.67 2.54
N TRP A 456 -15.47 -9.96 2.99
CA TRP A 456 -15.03 -11.32 3.29
C TRP A 456 -15.35 -11.66 4.74
N TRP A 457 -16.19 -12.68 4.92
CA TRP A 457 -16.66 -13.13 6.24
C TRP A 457 -15.95 -14.40 6.74
N GLY A 458 -14.87 -14.80 6.07
CA GLY A 458 -14.12 -16.02 6.43
C GLY A 458 -14.79 -17.30 5.95
N ASN A 459 -15.83 -17.22 5.11
CA ASN A 459 -16.53 -18.37 4.56
C ASN A 459 -17.17 -18.01 3.22
N ASN A 460 -17.21 -18.99 2.30
CA ASN A 460 -17.89 -18.88 1.02
C ASN A 460 -19.42 -18.95 1.15
N SER A 461 -19.94 -19.33 2.32
CA SER A 461 -21.39 -19.36 2.62
C SER A 461 -21.67 -18.48 3.83
N VAL A 462 -22.51 -17.46 3.65
CA VAL A 462 -22.92 -16.53 4.69
C VAL A 462 -24.44 -16.61 4.86
N SER A 463 -24.92 -16.70 6.10
CA SER A 463 -26.34 -16.81 6.44
C SER A 463 -26.79 -15.69 7.39
N ASP A 464 -26.83 -14.45 6.88
CA ASP A 464 -27.34 -13.28 7.62
C ASP A 464 -28.28 -12.51 6.71
N ASP A 465 -29.45 -12.09 7.20
CA ASP A 465 -30.50 -11.44 6.40
C ASP A 465 -30.12 -10.02 5.92
N LYS A 466 -29.08 -9.41 6.48
CA LYS A 466 -28.54 -8.11 6.08
C LYS A 466 -27.35 -8.21 5.11
N ILE A 467 -26.89 -9.44 4.81
CA ILE A 467 -25.81 -9.69 3.87
C ILE A 467 -26.39 -10.35 2.63
N SER A 468 -26.55 -9.57 1.57
CA SER A 468 -27.08 -10.07 0.30
C SER A 468 -26.00 -10.37 -0.73
N LYS A 469 -24.78 -9.89 -0.52
CA LYS A 469 -23.61 -10.09 -1.39
C LYS A 469 -22.34 -10.18 -0.56
N TRP A 470 -21.51 -11.19 -0.85
CA TRP A 470 -20.24 -11.39 -0.11
C TRP A 470 -19.14 -11.93 -1.01
N ILE A 471 -17.90 -11.62 -0.66
CA ILE A 471 -16.70 -12.09 -1.36
C ILE A 471 -16.55 -13.59 -1.14
N ILE A 472 -16.08 -14.29 -2.16
CA ILE A 472 -15.78 -15.71 -2.11
C ILE A 472 -14.30 -15.97 -2.36
N MET A 473 -13.78 -17.00 -1.71
CA MET A 473 -12.44 -17.54 -1.94
C MET A 473 -12.49 -18.61 -3.02
N THR A 474 -11.70 -18.45 -4.07
CA THR A 474 -11.56 -19.44 -5.12
C THR A 474 -10.09 -19.86 -5.28
N THR A 475 -9.87 -21.09 -5.70
CA THR A 475 -8.53 -21.67 -5.91
C THR A 475 -8.49 -22.44 -7.24
N PRO A 476 -7.33 -22.54 -7.90
CA PRO A 476 -7.15 -23.54 -8.94
C PRO A 476 -7.26 -24.94 -8.32
N GLU A 477 -7.83 -25.87 -9.02
CA GLU A 477 -7.90 -27.27 -8.57
C GLU A 477 -6.53 -27.94 -8.64
N ASN A 478 -5.83 -27.76 -9.77
CA ASN A 478 -4.55 -28.36 -10.05
C ASN A 478 -3.57 -27.34 -10.63
N ILE A 479 -2.31 -27.43 -10.21
CA ILE A 479 -1.19 -26.69 -10.79
C ILE A 479 -0.13 -27.71 -11.21
N THR A 480 0.21 -27.75 -12.49
CA THR A 480 1.31 -28.57 -12.98
C THR A 480 2.59 -27.73 -13.07
N ALA A 481 3.66 -28.19 -12.46
CA ALA A 481 4.93 -27.48 -12.46
C ALA A 481 6.13 -28.44 -12.42
N GLU A 482 7.27 -27.94 -12.88
CA GLU A 482 8.50 -28.73 -12.93
C GLU A 482 9.05 -29.02 -11.54
N LYS A 483 9.53 -30.25 -11.34
CA LYS A 483 10.26 -30.63 -10.13
C LYS A 483 11.50 -29.76 -9.95
N GLY A 484 11.70 -29.23 -8.74
CA GLY A 484 12.82 -28.34 -8.39
C GLY A 484 12.57 -26.86 -8.72
N LYS A 485 11.50 -26.50 -9.41
CA LYS A 485 11.14 -25.09 -9.70
C LYS A 485 10.36 -24.48 -8.55
N THR A 486 10.56 -23.18 -8.42
CA THR A 486 9.73 -22.34 -7.55
C THR A 486 8.65 -21.67 -8.37
N ILE A 487 7.41 -21.80 -7.95
CA ILE A 487 6.21 -21.23 -8.58
C ILE A 487 5.44 -20.40 -7.57
N ASP A 488 4.62 -19.49 -8.04
CA ASP A 488 3.66 -18.78 -7.21
C ASP A 488 2.34 -19.53 -7.16
N VAL A 489 1.87 -19.80 -5.95
CA VAL A 489 0.60 -20.45 -5.67
C VAL A 489 -0.37 -19.44 -5.11
N GLY A 490 -1.44 -19.16 -5.84
CA GLY A 490 -2.39 -18.09 -5.54
C GLY A 490 -3.78 -18.59 -5.14
N VAL A 491 -4.40 -17.79 -4.27
CA VAL A 491 -5.81 -17.87 -3.87
C VAL A 491 -6.49 -16.57 -4.27
N TYR A 492 -7.69 -16.65 -4.81
CA TYR A 492 -8.37 -15.52 -5.46
C TYR A 492 -9.59 -15.08 -4.67
N PHE A 493 -9.73 -13.77 -4.50
CA PHE A 493 -10.85 -13.05 -3.89
C PHE A 493 -11.38 -11.95 -4.83
N ASN A 494 -11.27 -12.18 -6.12
CA ASN A 494 -11.71 -11.29 -7.19
C ASN A 494 -13.13 -11.59 -7.66
N HIS A 495 -13.91 -12.30 -6.85
CA HIS A 495 -15.31 -12.59 -7.11
C HIS A 495 -16.15 -12.41 -5.83
N TYR A 496 -17.42 -12.05 -6.03
CA TYR A 496 -18.42 -12.10 -4.99
C TYR A 496 -19.64 -12.92 -5.46
N THR A 497 -20.43 -13.37 -4.51
CA THR A 497 -21.71 -14.07 -4.80
C THR A 497 -22.87 -13.35 -4.13
N ASP A 498 -24.09 -13.61 -4.61
CA ASP A 498 -25.34 -13.16 -4.01
C ASP A 498 -26.10 -14.32 -3.33
N THR A 499 -27.22 -14.02 -2.72
CA THR A 499 -28.10 -15.00 -2.05
C THR A 499 -28.68 -16.07 -2.99
N ASN A 500 -28.64 -15.87 -4.30
CA ASN A 500 -29.03 -16.85 -5.33
C ASN A 500 -27.87 -17.73 -5.80
N GLY A 501 -26.67 -17.52 -5.26
CA GLY A 501 -25.45 -18.24 -5.64
C GLY A 501 -24.86 -17.80 -6.99
N LYS A 502 -25.30 -16.69 -7.54
CA LYS A 502 -24.73 -16.15 -8.79
C LYS A 502 -23.39 -15.45 -8.47
N ILE A 503 -22.36 -15.78 -9.26
CA ILE A 503 -21.00 -15.25 -9.11
C ILE A 503 -20.80 -14.07 -10.06
N TYR A 504 -20.10 -13.05 -9.58
CA TYR A 504 -19.79 -11.81 -10.27
C TYR A 504 -18.32 -11.45 -10.05
N ASP A 505 -17.71 -10.76 -11.00
CA ASP A 505 -16.36 -10.23 -10.86
C ASP A 505 -16.30 -9.07 -9.89
N LEU A 506 -15.21 -9.02 -9.12
CA LEU A 506 -14.89 -7.94 -8.18
C LEU A 506 -13.53 -7.33 -8.58
N ASP A 507 -13.53 -6.07 -8.98
CA ASP A 507 -12.33 -5.34 -9.40
C ASP A 507 -11.90 -4.33 -8.30
N ILE A 508 -11.84 -4.80 -7.07
CA ILE A 508 -11.42 -4.01 -5.91
C ILE A 508 -10.49 -4.85 -5.04
N ASN A 509 -9.41 -4.25 -4.56
CA ASN A 509 -8.52 -4.91 -3.60
C ASN A 509 -9.16 -4.90 -2.21
N VAL A 510 -9.34 -6.09 -1.64
CA VAL A 510 -9.81 -6.27 -0.25
C VAL A 510 -8.69 -6.91 0.55
N PRO A 511 -8.30 -6.38 1.71
CA PRO A 511 -7.16 -6.88 2.49
C PRO A 511 -7.53 -8.18 3.22
N ILE A 512 -7.29 -9.33 2.57
CA ILE A 512 -7.61 -10.65 3.11
C ILE A 512 -6.34 -11.44 3.38
N THR A 513 -6.19 -12.00 4.57
CA THR A 513 -5.05 -12.84 4.94
C THR A 513 -5.36 -14.31 4.73
N VAL A 514 -4.44 -15.02 4.08
CA VAL A 514 -4.50 -16.47 3.81
C VAL A 514 -3.30 -17.16 4.43
N LYS A 515 -3.55 -18.28 5.08
CA LYS A 515 -2.51 -19.22 5.55
C LYS A 515 -2.40 -20.37 4.59
N PHE A 516 -1.16 -20.75 4.26
CA PHE A 516 -0.81 -21.85 3.37
C PHE A 516 -0.06 -22.92 4.14
N SER A 517 -0.33 -24.19 3.85
CA SER A 517 0.45 -25.32 4.34
C SER A 517 0.65 -26.36 3.25
N ALA A 518 1.86 -26.85 3.11
CA ALA A 518 2.28 -27.87 2.15
C ALA A 518 2.78 -29.11 2.91
N VAL A 519 2.73 -30.27 2.27
CA VAL A 519 3.16 -31.55 2.86
C VAL A 519 4.55 -31.94 2.37
N ASN A 520 4.80 -31.85 1.04
CA ASN A 520 6.01 -32.39 0.40
C ASN A 520 6.94 -31.36 -0.20
N GLY A 521 6.47 -30.13 -0.43
CA GLY A 521 7.27 -29.05 -0.99
C GLY A 521 7.64 -28.01 0.08
N THR A 522 8.30 -26.95 -0.37
CA THR A 522 8.77 -25.89 0.53
C THR A 522 8.08 -24.58 0.20
N LEU A 523 7.36 -24.01 1.16
CA LEU A 523 6.82 -22.66 1.10
C LEU A 523 7.90 -21.67 1.59
N LEU A 524 8.14 -20.60 0.83
CA LEU A 524 9.00 -19.50 1.28
C LEU A 524 8.37 -18.75 2.46
N ASN A 525 7.04 -18.53 2.38
CA ASN A 525 6.22 -17.96 3.44
C ASN A 525 4.94 -18.79 3.55
N ASN A 526 4.39 -18.88 4.74
CA ASN A 526 3.15 -19.61 4.98
C ASN A 526 1.93 -18.71 5.20
N VAL A 527 2.09 -17.40 5.03
CA VAL A 527 1.02 -16.40 5.14
C VAL A 527 1.20 -15.36 4.04
N ALA A 528 0.13 -15.01 3.37
CA ALA A 528 0.07 -13.92 2.43
C ALA A 528 -1.19 -13.07 2.63
N ALA A 529 -1.08 -11.77 2.40
CA ALA A 529 -2.23 -10.89 2.26
C ALA A 529 -2.59 -10.74 0.77
N SER A 530 -3.87 -10.56 0.48
CA SER A 530 -4.31 -10.32 -0.89
C SER A 530 -3.85 -8.95 -1.40
N VAL A 531 -3.37 -8.93 -2.63
CA VAL A 531 -3.05 -7.73 -3.40
C VAL A 531 -3.77 -7.86 -4.74
N ASN A 532 -4.58 -6.88 -5.11
CA ASN A 532 -5.42 -6.93 -6.31
C ASN A 532 -6.29 -8.22 -6.36
N GLY A 533 -6.84 -8.60 -5.22
CA GLY A 533 -7.70 -9.78 -5.08
C GLY A 533 -6.96 -11.13 -5.11
N ILE A 534 -5.63 -11.17 -5.06
CA ILE A 534 -4.83 -12.41 -5.09
C ILE A 534 -3.92 -12.46 -3.86
N ALA A 535 -4.02 -13.52 -3.08
CA ALA A 535 -3.03 -13.86 -2.05
C ALA A 535 -2.16 -14.99 -2.56
N SER A 536 -0.85 -14.79 -2.70
CA SER A 536 0.06 -15.80 -3.25
C SER A 536 1.32 -15.97 -2.41
N VAL A 537 1.88 -17.16 -2.49
CA VAL A 537 3.15 -17.54 -1.86
C VAL A 537 4.03 -18.26 -2.86
N SER A 538 5.34 -18.09 -2.75
CA SER A 538 6.28 -18.86 -3.56
C SER A 538 6.48 -20.26 -2.96
N TYR A 539 6.35 -21.28 -3.81
CA TYR A 539 6.41 -22.69 -3.45
C TYR A 539 7.40 -23.43 -4.33
N THR A 540 8.33 -24.17 -3.73
CA THR A 540 9.28 -25.03 -4.45
C THR A 540 8.72 -26.45 -4.59
N VAL A 541 8.60 -26.91 -5.83
CA VAL A 541 8.01 -28.21 -6.20
C VAL A 541 9.03 -29.32 -5.99
N ASN A 542 8.85 -30.15 -4.98
CA ASN A 542 9.73 -31.31 -4.75
C ASN A 542 9.13 -32.59 -5.35
N ASN A 543 7.86 -32.84 -5.12
CA ASN A 543 7.08 -33.97 -5.67
C ASN A 543 5.62 -33.51 -5.81
N ASN A 544 4.72 -34.44 -6.19
CA ASN A 544 3.30 -34.20 -6.07
C ASN A 544 2.95 -33.82 -4.63
N ASP A 545 2.10 -32.81 -4.48
CA ASP A 545 1.74 -32.26 -3.18
C ASP A 545 0.29 -31.78 -3.16
N THR A 546 -0.21 -31.52 -1.97
CA THR A 546 -1.47 -30.83 -1.74
C THR A 546 -1.22 -29.66 -0.82
N ILE A 547 -1.43 -28.46 -1.35
CA ILE A 547 -1.35 -27.23 -0.55
C ILE A 547 -2.73 -26.95 0.03
N THR A 548 -2.82 -26.93 1.35
CA THR A 548 -4.02 -26.51 2.06
C THR A 548 -3.95 -24.99 2.30
N VAL A 549 -5.02 -24.28 1.96
CA VAL A 549 -5.17 -22.84 2.15
C VAL A 549 -6.33 -22.56 3.08
N LYS A 550 -6.14 -21.59 3.98
CA LYS A 550 -7.15 -21.22 4.97
C LYS A 550 -7.24 -19.70 5.15
N SER A 551 -8.47 -19.17 5.15
CA SER A 551 -8.78 -17.79 5.50
C SER A 551 -10.08 -17.75 6.30
N GLY A 552 -10.01 -17.33 7.57
CA GLY A 552 -11.12 -17.51 8.52
C GLY A 552 -11.48 -18.99 8.69
N ASN A 553 -12.74 -19.33 8.53
CA ASN A 553 -13.25 -20.70 8.58
C ASN A 553 -13.22 -21.42 7.22
N GLN A 554 -12.99 -20.69 6.11
CA GLN A 554 -12.89 -21.27 4.78
C GLN A 554 -11.56 -22.00 4.61
N THR A 555 -11.63 -23.22 4.13
CA THR A 555 -10.48 -24.05 3.76
C THR A 555 -10.67 -24.59 2.35
N ALA A 556 -9.60 -24.62 1.56
CA ALA A 556 -9.56 -25.27 0.25
C ALA A 556 -8.21 -25.93 0.03
N THR A 557 -8.10 -26.75 -1.00
CA THR A 557 -6.87 -27.45 -1.37
C THR A 557 -6.52 -27.19 -2.82
N ILE A 558 -5.22 -27.12 -3.11
CA ILE A 558 -4.63 -26.98 -4.43
C ILE A 558 -3.68 -28.16 -4.65
N ASN A 559 -3.94 -28.98 -5.66
CA ASN A 559 -3.06 -30.09 -5.96
C ASN A 559 -1.89 -29.62 -6.82
N ILE A 560 -0.68 -29.95 -6.44
CA ILE A 560 0.54 -29.70 -7.20
C ILE A 560 0.93 -31.01 -7.88
N ILE A 561 0.96 -30.99 -9.19
CA ILE A 561 1.41 -32.09 -10.04
C ILE A 561 2.84 -31.82 -10.46
N SER A 562 3.78 -32.53 -9.87
CA SER A 562 5.21 -32.41 -10.18
C SER A 562 5.51 -33.10 -11.51
N LYS A 563 6.06 -32.33 -12.44
CA LYS A 563 6.46 -32.81 -13.76
C LYS A 563 7.98 -32.84 -13.84
N VAL A 564 8.54 -33.97 -14.21
CA VAL A 564 9.94 -34.06 -14.59
C VAL A 564 10.03 -33.67 -16.07
N ILE A 565 10.78 -32.61 -16.37
CA ILE A 565 11.00 -32.20 -17.75
C ILE A 565 12.26 -32.86 -18.27
N ASP A 566 12.15 -33.54 -19.38
CA ASP A 566 13.30 -34.00 -20.15
C ASP A 566 13.99 -32.74 -20.72
N ALA A 567 15.19 -32.43 -20.25
CA ALA A 567 15.98 -31.30 -20.71
C ALA A 567 16.87 -31.75 -21.88
N ILE A 568 16.88 -30.99 -22.96
CA ILE A 568 17.78 -31.18 -24.10
C ILE A 568 18.65 -29.92 -24.19
N TRP A 569 19.95 -30.14 -24.31
CA TRP A 569 20.93 -29.06 -24.34
C TRP A 569 21.49 -28.86 -25.74
N VAL A 570 21.62 -27.59 -26.15
CA VAL A 570 22.20 -27.16 -27.43
C VAL A 570 23.41 -26.30 -27.17
N SER A 571 24.52 -26.61 -27.82
CA SER A 571 25.74 -25.80 -27.75
C SER A 571 26.27 -25.57 -29.18
N ALA A 572 26.85 -24.38 -29.42
CA ALA A 572 27.52 -24.08 -30.68
C ALA A 572 28.71 -25.01 -30.95
N GLU A 573 29.29 -25.57 -29.89
CA GLU A 573 30.37 -26.57 -29.92
C GLU A 573 29.86 -28.00 -29.77
N GLY A 574 28.56 -28.20 -29.78
CA GLY A 574 27.90 -29.50 -29.65
C GLY A 574 28.03 -30.35 -30.90
N ASN A 575 27.46 -31.56 -30.86
CA ASN A 575 27.41 -32.50 -31.99
C ASN A 575 26.03 -33.14 -32.05
N ASP A 576 25.39 -33.14 -33.23
CA ASP A 576 24.05 -33.74 -33.42
C ASP A 576 24.02 -35.28 -33.30
N ALA A 577 25.19 -35.92 -33.14
CA ALA A 577 25.30 -37.33 -32.78
C ALA A 577 25.19 -37.56 -31.24
N ASN A 578 25.24 -36.49 -30.43
CA ASN A 578 25.12 -36.56 -29.00
C ASN A 578 23.67 -36.81 -28.51
N ASP A 579 23.53 -37.18 -27.26
CA ASP A 579 22.24 -37.53 -26.67
C ASP A 579 21.42 -36.28 -26.18
N GLY A 580 22.02 -35.10 -26.24
CA GLY A 580 21.39 -33.85 -25.84
C GLY A 580 21.40 -33.59 -24.34
N SER A 581 22.17 -34.35 -23.55
CA SER A 581 22.40 -34.06 -22.15
C SER A 581 23.27 -32.80 -21.98
N GLU A 582 23.32 -32.23 -20.77
CA GLU A 582 24.14 -31.04 -20.47
C GLU A 582 25.63 -31.23 -20.78
N ASN A 583 26.17 -32.43 -20.50
CA ASN A 583 27.57 -32.78 -20.73
C ASN A 583 27.82 -33.27 -22.20
N SER A 584 26.78 -33.54 -22.94
CA SER A 584 26.85 -34.01 -24.35
C SER A 584 25.77 -33.30 -25.18
N PRO A 585 25.86 -31.95 -25.34
CA PRO A 585 24.84 -31.18 -26.02
C PRO A 585 24.85 -31.43 -27.53
N VAL A 586 23.69 -31.29 -28.16
CA VAL A 586 23.56 -31.30 -29.61
C VAL A 586 24.02 -29.96 -30.21
N ALA A 587 24.36 -29.96 -31.50
CA ALA A 587 24.80 -28.75 -32.19
C ALA A 587 23.63 -27.86 -32.65
N THR A 588 22.47 -28.49 -32.97
CA THR A 588 21.37 -27.75 -33.61
C THR A 588 20.09 -27.77 -32.80
N ILE A 589 19.37 -26.64 -32.86
CA ILE A 589 18.01 -26.53 -32.29
C ILE A 589 17.05 -27.50 -32.97
N ALA A 590 17.23 -27.74 -34.26
CA ALA A 590 16.42 -28.70 -35.00
C ALA A 590 16.57 -30.12 -34.42
N LYS A 591 17.82 -30.53 -34.12
CA LYS A 591 18.09 -31.85 -33.51
C LYS A 591 17.56 -31.91 -32.07
N ALA A 592 17.67 -30.82 -31.34
CA ALA A 592 17.09 -30.75 -29.99
C ALA A 592 15.55 -30.93 -30.01
N ILE A 593 14.85 -30.33 -30.97
CA ILE A 593 13.39 -30.53 -31.15
C ILE A 593 13.09 -31.98 -31.58
N GLU A 594 13.93 -32.58 -32.40
CA GLU A 594 13.79 -34.00 -32.78
C GLU A 594 13.83 -34.91 -31.54
N LEU A 595 14.84 -34.72 -30.67
CA LEU A 595 15.04 -35.51 -29.45
C LEU A 595 14.00 -35.19 -28.34
N ALA A 596 13.50 -33.98 -28.31
CA ALA A 596 12.54 -33.53 -27.29
C ALA A 596 11.27 -34.37 -27.32
N LYS A 597 10.70 -34.62 -26.16
CA LYS A 597 9.32 -35.09 -25.95
C LYS A 597 8.40 -33.87 -25.77
N ASN A 598 7.09 -34.09 -25.81
CA ASN A 598 6.17 -33.01 -25.41
C ASN A 598 6.49 -32.54 -23.97
N SER A 599 6.49 -31.23 -23.79
CA SER A 599 6.83 -30.54 -22.57
C SER A 599 8.30 -30.61 -22.13
N SER A 600 9.22 -31.02 -23.04
CA SER A 600 10.66 -30.88 -22.80
C SER A 600 11.09 -29.41 -22.80
N THR A 601 12.14 -29.11 -22.03
CA THR A 601 12.85 -27.84 -22.11
C THR A 601 14.10 -27.99 -22.96
N ILE A 602 14.29 -27.10 -23.92
CA ILE A 602 15.49 -27.01 -24.74
C ILE A 602 16.30 -25.83 -24.23
N TYR A 603 17.43 -26.12 -23.63
CA TYR A 603 18.39 -25.09 -23.18
C TYR A 603 19.41 -24.83 -24.29
N ILE A 604 19.50 -23.58 -24.71
CA ILE A 604 20.50 -23.12 -25.66
C ILE A 604 21.60 -22.42 -24.89
N MET A 605 22.81 -22.96 -24.92
CA MET A 605 23.98 -22.37 -24.27
C MET A 605 24.41 -21.08 -24.97
N GLU A 606 25.14 -20.21 -24.27
CA GLU A 606 25.63 -18.95 -24.82
C GLU A 606 26.33 -19.17 -26.16
N GLY A 607 25.98 -18.34 -27.15
CA GLY A 607 26.57 -18.46 -28.50
C GLY A 607 25.71 -17.87 -29.61
N SER A 608 26.22 -18.01 -30.84
CA SER A 608 25.50 -17.62 -32.06
C SER A 608 25.15 -18.83 -32.91
N TYR A 609 23.88 -18.92 -33.32
CA TYR A 609 23.33 -20.04 -34.04
C TYR A 609 22.65 -19.60 -35.35
N SER A 610 22.96 -20.26 -36.46
CA SER A 610 22.38 -19.96 -37.79
C SER A 610 21.99 -21.24 -38.48
N GLN A 611 20.68 -21.60 -38.51
CA GLN A 611 20.19 -22.91 -38.91
C GLN A 611 19.07 -22.88 -39.95
N GLY A 612 18.64 -21.72 -40.39
CA GLY A 612 17.56 -21.58 -41.38
C GLY A 612 16.17 -21.81 -40.78
N GLN A 613 15.28 -22.49 -41.53
CA GLN A 613 13.91 -22.69 -41.08
C GLN A 613 13.78 -23.89 -40.15
N ILE A 614 13.16 -23.68 -39.01
CA ILE A 614 12.93 -24.70 -37.97
C ILE A 614 11.42 -24.84 -37.74
N THR A 615 10.91 -26.07 -37.79
CA THR A 615 9.50 -26.36 -37.48
C THR A 615 9.37 -26.97 -36.10
N ILE A 616 8.54 -26.35 -35.26
CA ILE A 616 8.22 -26.84 -33.93
C ILE A 616 6.83 -27.50 -33.97
N ASN A 617 6.83 -28.81 -33.85
CA ASN A 617 5.63 -29.65 -33.88
C ASN A 617 5.34 -30.36 -32.55
N LYS A 618 6.07 -29.96 -31.50
CA LYS A 618 5.95 -30.51 -30.15
C LYS A 618 5.80 -29.35 -29.18
N GLU A 619 5.11 -29.56 -28.07
CA GLU A 619 5.07 -28.67 -26.93
C GLU A 619 6.46 -28.59 -26.28
N VAL A 620 7.17 -27.49 -26.44
CA VAL A 620 8.54 -27.29 -25.89
C VAL A 620 8.76 -25.87 -25.39
N SER A 621 9.60 -25.74 -24.36
CA SER A 621 10.12 -24.47 -23.89
C SER A 621 11.57 -24.33 -24.37
N ILE A 622 11.88 -23.24 -25.10
CA ILE A 622 13.21 -22.96 -25.64
C ILE A 622 13.79 -21.78 -24.89
N THR A 623 14.82 -22.03 -24.08
CA THR A 623 15.39 -21.03 -23.15
C THR A 623 16.88 -20.82 -23.42
N GLY A 624 17.26 -19.57 -23.66
CA GLY A 624 18.67 -19.17 -23.79
C GLY A 624 19.35 -19.03 -22.43
N LEU A 625 20.50 -19.64 -22.28
CA LEU A 625 21.40 -19.50 -21.12
C LEU A 625 22.54 -18.54 -21.46
N GLY A 626 22.56 -17.37 -20.85
CA GLY A 626 23.49 -16.29 -21.20
C GLY A 626 23.07 -15.55 -22.46
N LYS A 627 24.03 -15.07 -23.26
CA LYS A 627 23.78 -14.32 -24.49
C LYS A 627 23.61 -15.27 -25.68
N VAL A 628 22.38 -15.62 -26.02
CA VAL A 628 22.05 -16.48 -27.15
C VAL A 628 21.55 -15.64 -28.35
N ILE A 629 22.24 -15.72 -29.48
CA ILE A 629 21.92 -14.97 -30.70
C ILE A 629 21.55 -15.96 -31.79
N LEU A 630 20.32 -15.86 -32.28
CA LEU A 630 19.82 -16.65 -33.41
C LEU A 630 19.81 -15.80 -34.69
N THR A 631 20.68 -16.13 -35.66
CA THR A 631 20.78 -15.43 -36.94
C THR A 631 20.30 -16.30 -38.08
N ASN A 632 19.61 -15.71 -39.05
CA ASN A 632 19.05 -16.43 -40.19
C ASN A 632 18.11 -17.61 -39.82
N ASN A 633 17.49 -17.57 -38.67
CA ASN A 633 16.54 -18.57 -38.22
C ASN A 633 15.10 -18.09 -38.44
N ALA A 634 14.25 -18.97 -38.99
CA ALA A 634 12.80 -18.75 -39.05
C ALA A 634 12.11 -19.93 -38.35
N PHE A 635 11.24 -19.62 -37.40
CA PHE A 635 10.51 -20.64 -36.66
C PHE A 635 9.06 -20.75 -37.15
N ILE A 636 8.60 -21.99 -37.36
CA ILE A 636 7.21 -22.32 -37.66
C ILE A 636 6.65 -23.08 -36.46
N CYS A 637 5.89 -22.40 -35.60
CA CYS A 637 5.27 -22.99 -34.42
C CYS A 637 3.92 -23.60 -34.78
N LYS A 638 3.87 -24.92 -34.97
CA LYS A 638 2.66 -25.69 -35.27
C LYS A 638 2.02 -26.31 -34.04
N ALA A 639 2.81 -26.59 -33.00
CA ALA A 639 2.32 -27.11 -31.74
C ALA A 639 1.77 -25.97 -30.86
N ASP A 640 0.86 -26.34 -29.97
CA ASP A 640 0.41 -25.48 -28.86
C ASP A 640 1.46 -25.43 -27.74
N ASN A 641 1.36 -24.45 -26.84
CA ASN A 641 2.20 -24.28 -25.62
C ASN A 641 3.72 -24.23 -25.90
N VAL A 642 4.14 -23.60 -27.01
CA VAL A 642 5.57 -23.37 -27.30
C VAL A 642 6.00 -22.08 -26.63
N GLU A 643 7.15 -22.10 -25.93
CA GLU A 643 7.70 -20.96 -25.23
C GLU A 643 9.11 -20.63 -25.74
N PHE A 644 9.39 -19.32 -25.92
CA PHE A 644 10.71 -18.76 -26.18
C PHE A 644 11.06 -17.81 -25.04
N ASN A 645 12.23 -18.01 -24.41
CA ASN A 645 12.68 -17.23 -23.29
C ASN A 645 14.16 -16.86 -23.42
N ASN A 646 14.48 -15.59 -23.16
CA ASN A 646 15.86 -15.06 -23.12
C ASN A 646 16.67 -15.32 -24.41
N ILE A 647 16.10 -14.98 -25.58
CA ILE A 647 16.71 -15.21 -26.90
C ILE A 647 16.78 -13.89 -27.68
N ILE A 648 17.92 -13.68 -28.37
CA ILE A 648 18.11 -12.58 -29.30
C ILE A 648 17.96 -13.12 -30.73
N PHE A 649 16.90 -12.75 -31.43
CA PHE A 649 16.72 -12.99 -32.86
C PHE A 649 17.30 -11.82 -33.63
N SER A 650 18.35 -12.06 -34.41
CA SER A 650 19.07 -11.00 -35.09
C SER A 650 19.43 -11.39 -36.53
N GLN A 651 19.58 -10.39 -37.42
CA GLN A 651 19.94 -10.58 -38.83
C GLN A 651 19.07 -11.59 -39.57
N ASN A 652 17.80 -11.67 -39.27
CA ASN A 652 16.87 -12.58 -39.91
C ASN A 652 16.27 -11.91 -41.15
N ASN A 653 16.32 -12.61 -42.26
CA ASN A 653 15.76 -12.22 -43.54
C ASN A 653 14.66 -13.22 -44.00
N GLY A 654 13.68 -12.75 -44.75
CA GLY A 654 12.64 -13.59 -45.31
C GLY A 654 11.22 -13.18 -44.97
N SER A 655 10.30 -14.10 -44.84
CA SER A 655 8.88 -13.79 -44.69
C SER A 655 8.54 -13.29 -43.27
N SER A 656 9.05 -13.97 -42.23
CA SER A 656 8.92 -13.58 -40.81
C SER A 656 9.90 -14.39 -39.98
N VAL A 657 10.24 -13.92 -38.77
CA VAL A 657 11.09 -14.65 -37.81
C VAL A 657 10.29 -15.81 -37.18
N LEU A 658 9.08 -15.50 -36.74
CA LEU A 658 8.17 -16.51 -36.15
C LEU A 658 6.86 -16.55 -36.94
N LYS A 659 6.47 -17.78 -37.38
CA LYS A 659 5.14 -18.08 -37.92
C LYS A 659 4.39 -18.92 -36.91
N VAL A 660 3.23 -18.46 -36.48
CA VAL A 660 2.45 -19.11 -35.43
C VAL A 660 1.16 -19.66 -35.98
N TYR A 661 0.96 -20.95 -35.75
CA TYR A 661 -0.26 -21.70 -36.04
C TYR A 661 -0.88 -22.33 -34.78
N GLY A 662 -0.06 -22.56 -33.73
CA GLY A 662 -0.48 -23.11 -32.43
C GLY A 662 -1.06 -22.09 -31.49
N ASN A 663 -1.75 -22.57 -30.45
CA ASN A 663 -2.29 -21.74 -29.38
C ASN A 663 -1.31 -21.61 -28.20
N ASN A 664 -1.47 -20.55 -27.39
CA ASN A 664 -0.70 -20.33 -26.19
C ASN A 664 0.82 -20.33 -26.42
N ILE A 665 1.25 -19.64 -27.48
CA ILE A 665 2.68 -19.44 -27.75
C ILE A 665 3.14 -18.28 -26.87
N LYS A 666 4.29 -18.42 -26.20
CA LYS A 666 4.81 -17.44 -25.26
C LYS A 666 6.19 -16.97 -25.66
N ILE A 667 6.42 -15.66 -25.61
CA ILE A 667 7.69 -15.01 -25.96
C ILE A 667 8.06 -14.07 -24.81
N TYR A 668 9.08 -14.47 -24.04
CA TYR A 668 9.50 -13.72 -22.85
C TYR A 668 10.95 -13.29 -22.93
N ASN A 669 11.24 -12.08 -22.42
CA ASN A 669 12.61 -11.59 -22.29
C ASN A 669 13.44 -11.69 -23.58
N CYS A 670 12.78 -11.69 -24.75
CA CYS A 670 13.41 -11.84 -26.04
C CYS A 670 13.76 -10.50 -26.67
N THR A 671 14.69 -10.52 -27.62
CA THR A 671 15.03 -9.33 -28.42
C THR A 671 14.95 -9.70 -29.91
N PHE A 672 14.25 -8.91 -30.71
CA PHE A 672 14.26 -8.95 -32.16
C PHE A 672 15.00 -7.71 -32.66
N SER A 673 16.14 -7.90 -33.33
CA SER A 673 17.00 -6.82 -33.77
C SER A 673 17.55 -7.03 -35.17
N SER A 674 17.72 -5.96 -35.94
CA SER A 674 18.26 -6.02 -37.29
C SER A 674 17.54 -7.05 -38.19
N VAL A 675 16.22 -7.04 -38.14
CA VAL A 675 15.35 -7.97 -38.89
C VAL A 675 14.86 -7.32 -40.17
N ASN A 676 14.96 -8.03 -41.27
CA ASN A 676 14.46 -7.61 -42.60
C ASN A 676 13.49 -8.67 -43.14
N THR A 677 12.19 -8.43 -43.05
CA THR A 677 11.16 -9.42 -43.35
C THR A 677 9.96 -8.80 -44.07
N ASP A 678 9.22 -9.60 -44.85
CA ASP A 678 8.05 -9.13 -45.60
C ASP A 678 6.82 -8.93 -44.71
N LEU A 679 6.61 -9.83 -43.73
CA LEU A 679 5.39 -9.93 -42.91
C LEU A 679 5.62 -9.55 -41.43
N GLY A 680 6.82 -9.10 -41.07
CA GLY A 680 7.15 -8.71 -39.70
C GLY A 680 7.95 -9.75 -38.92
N VAL A 681 8.28 -9.44 -37.68
CA VAL A 681 8.98 -10.36 -36.79
C VAL A 681 8.09 -11.57 -36.46
N LEU A 682 6.78 -11.31 -36.32
CA LEU A 682 5.77 -12.32 -36.01
C LEU A 682 4.68 -12.34 -37.11
N TYR A 683 4.37 -13.49 -37.64
CA TYR A 683 3.19 -13.74 -38.45
C TYR A 683 2.28 -14.74 -37.76
N LEU A 684 1.15 -14.28 -37.27
CA LEU A 684 0.11 -15.09 -36.60
C LEU A 684 -0.90 -15.52 -37.67
N SER A 685 -0.80 -16.78 -38.11
CA SER A 685 -1.73 -17.36 -39.10
C SER A 685 -2.98 -17.92 -38.45
N SER A 686 -2.83 -18.50 -37.26
CA SER A 686 -3.91 -18.99 -36.38
C SER A 686 -3.38 -19.09 -34.95
N GLY A 687 -4.24 -19.38 -33.97
CA GLY A 687 -3.83 -19.58 -32.58
C GLY A 687 -3.68 -18.29 -31.78
N SER A 688 -2.83 -18.31 -30.74
CA SER A 688 -2.62 -17.20 -29.83
C SER A 688 -1.17 -17.07 -29.41
N VAL A 689 -0.74 -15.81 -29.08
CA VAL A 689 0.62 -15.50 -28.68
C VAL A 689 0.59 -14.48 -27.51
N ASP A 690 1.39 -14.72 -26.47
CA ASP A 690 1.69 -13.78 -25.40
C ASP A 690 3.13 -13.28 -25.54
N ILE A 691 3.33 -11.95 -25.53
CA ILE A 691 4.64 -11.32 -25.65
C ILE A 691 4.86 -10.45 -24.43
N VAL A 692 5.90 -10.75 -23.63
CA VAL A 692 6.20 -10.09 -22.37
C VAL A 692 7.68 -9.73 -22.28
N ASN A 693 8.03 -8.56 -21.78
CA ASN A 693 9.41 -8.07 -21.58
C ASN A 693 10.30 -8.21 -22.84
N THR A 694 9.75 -8.03 -24.02
CA THR A 694 10.43 -8.29 -25.31
C THR A 694 10.73 -6.97 -26.02
N VAL A 695 11.95 -6.87 -26.55
CA VAL A 695 12.43 -5.70 -27.31
C VAL A 695 12.38 -5.96 -28.80
N ILE A 696 11.82 -5.04 -29.58
CA ILE A 696 11.81 -5.08 -31.05
C ILE A 696 12.43 -3.79 -31.56
N ASN A 697 13.59 -3.87 -32.20
CA ASN A 697 14.31 -2.70 -32.72
C ASN A 697 14.98 -2.97 -34.09
N ASN A 698 15.27 -1.93 -34.85
CA ASN A 698 15.93 -2.01 -36.16
C ASN A 698 15.24 -3.03 -37.12
N VAL A 699 13.92 -2.99 -37.19
CA VAL A 699 13.15 -3.89 -38.06
C VAL A 699 12.77 -3.15 -39.35
N ASN A 700 13.18 -3.70 -40.48
CA ASN A 700 12.73 -3.29 -41.79
C ASN A 700 11.67 -4.28 -42.31
N SER A 701 10.41 -3.90 -42.17
CA SER A 701 9.28 -4.73 -42.61
C SER A 701 8.04 -3.87 -42.82
N ARG A 702 7.11 -4.36 -43.63
CA ARG A 702 5.81 -3.71 -43.85
C ARG A 702 4.98 -3.64 -42.56
N TYR A 703 5.14 -4.64 -41.69
CA TYR A 703 4.45 -4.73 -40.40
C TYR A 703 5.46 -5.19 -39.32
N LEU A 704 5.29 -4.85 -38.05
CA LEU A 704 6.04 -5.49 -36.98
C LEU A 704 5.45 -6.85 -36.61
N ILE A 705 4.14 -6.88 -36.49
CA ILE A 705 3.34 -8.10 -36.25
C ILE A 705 2.23 -8.17 -37.30
N SER A 706 2.13 -9.23 -38.01
CA SER A 706 1.10 -9.47 -39.04
C SER A 706 0.16 -10.59 -38.56
N ILE A 707 -1.14 -10.35 -38.66
CA ILE A 707 -2.18 -11.31 -38.28
C ILE A 707 -3.01 -11.62 -39.53
N SER A 708 -3.07 -12.88 -39.90
CA SER A 708 -3.96 -13.36 -40.95
C SER A 708 -5.39 -13.49 -40.40
N LYS A 709 -6.37 -13.10 -41.20
CA LYS A 709 -7.78 -13.31 -40.88
C LYS A 709 -8.17 -14.80 -41.05
#